data_3db93ffa720cd1aefceb13137faf473d
#
_entry.id   3db93ffa720cd1aefceb13137faf473d
#
_cell.length_a   1.000
_cell.length_b   1.000
_cell.length_c   1.000
_cell.angle_alpha   90.00
_cell.angle_beta   90.00
_cell.angle_gamma   90.00
#
_symmetry.space_group_name_H-M   'P 1'
#
loop_
_entity.id
_entity.type
_entity.pdbx_description
1 polymer ?
#
loop_
_entity_poly.entity_id
_entity_poly.type
_entity_poly.pdbx_seq_one_letter_code
_entity_poly.pdbx_strand_id
1 'polypeptide(L)'
;MELQRRQDQSLSQRKGQKRKLDEEQHDERQISAAPSTAAERAALLCDVGEQVSILESSFTWNEADRSAAKRATHALADLAKNEEVVNLIVEGGAIPALVKHLQAPPLIDRVQKPLPFEHEVEKGSAFALGLLAVKPEHQQLIVDSGALIHLVDLLKRHKDGLTSRAINSLIRRAADAITNLAHENSSIKTRVRMEGGIPPLVHLLDFADAKVQRAAAGALRTLAFKNDENKNQVSCCWKLWFGYFTNKSHNMMIFQIVECNALPTLILMLRSEDAAVHYEAVGVIGNLVHSSPNIKKEVLLAGALQPVIGLLSSCCSESQREAALLLGQFAATDSDCKVHIVQRGAVQPLIEMLQSSDVQLREMSAFALGRLAQDTHNQAGIAHNGGLVPLLKLLDSKNGSLQHNAAFALYGLADNEDNVSDFIRVGGVQRLQDGEFIVQATKDCVAKTLKRLEEKIQGRVLNHLLYLMRVSEKGCQRRVALALAHLCSADDQRKIFIDHYGLELLIGLLGSSSSKQQLDGAVALCKLANKASTLSPVDAPPLSPTPQVYLGEQYVNNATLSDVTFLVEGKQFYAHRICLLASSDAFRAMFDGGYREKEARDIEIPNIRWEVFELMMRFVYCGSVDVTLDIAQDLLRAADQYLLEGLKRLCEYTIAQDISLENVSSMYELSEAFNAIPLRHACILFILEQFDKLSARPGHSLLIQRVIPEIRNYFVKALTKANSHNNRL
;
A
#
# COMPACT_ATOMS: atom_id res chain seq x y z
N MET A 1 -9.63 13.63 1.55
CA MET A 1 -10.89 13.43 0.80
C MET A 1 -10.81 12.29 -0.22
N GLU A 2 -9.73 12.17 -0.97
CA GLU A 2 -9.56 11.09 -1.97
C GLU A 2 -9.29 9.70 -1.33
N LEU A 3 -8.59 9.65 -0.21
CA LEU A 3 -8.42 8.44 0.62
C LEU A 3 -9.72 7.96 1.25
N GLN A 4 -10.59 8.88 1.65
CA GLN A 4 -11.94 8.56 2.11
C GLN A 4 -12.83 8.01 0.98
N ARG A 5 -12.74 8.56 -0.24
CA ARG A 5 -13.45 8.03 -1.42
C ARG A 5 -12.97 6.63 -1.81
N ARG A 6 -11.68 6.32 -1.66
CA ARG A 6 -11.13 4.98 -1.95
C ARG A 6 -11.43 3.96 -0.85
N GLN A 7 -11.47 4.38 0.41
CA GLN A 7 -12.00 3.55 1.50
C GLN A 7 -13.50 3.25 1.31
N ASP A 8 -14.25 4.21 0.82
CA ASP A 8 -15.65 4.02 0.42
C ASP A 8 -15.80 3.09 -0.78
N GLN A 9 -14.86 3.07 -1.72
CA GLN A 9 -14.85 2.12 -2.83
C GLN A 9 -14.44 0.70 -2.40
N SER A 10 -13.50 0.53 -1.48
CA SER A 10 -13.16 -0.79 -0.92
C SER A 10 -14.30 -1.35 -0.05
N LEU A 11 -15.05 -0.47 0.62
CA LEU A 11 -16.28 -0.81 1.33
C LEU A 11 -17.44 -1.13 0.37
N SER A 12 -17.47 -0.53 -0.83
CA SER A 12 -18.51 -0.82 -1.85
C SER A 12 -18.24 -2.09 -2.65
N GLN A 13 -16.99 -2.55 -2.75
CA GLN A 13 -16.64 -3.88 -3.28
C GLN A 13 -16.92 -5.02 -2.28
N ARG A 14 -17.32 -4.70 -1.05
CA ARG A 14 -18.02 -5.66 -0.21
C ARG A 14 -19.36 -5.95 -0.93
N LYS A 15 -19.37 -6.91 -1.84
CA LYS A 15 -20.59 -7.62 -2.20
C LYS A 15 -21.22 -8.03 -0.87
N GLY A 16 -22.25 -7.29 -0.42
CA GLY A 16 -22.98 -7.67 0.76
C GLY A 16 -23.32 -9.14 0.56
N GLN A 17 -22.77 -10.01 1.40
CA GLN A 17 -23.18 -11.40 1.39
C GLN A 17 -24.69 -11.34 1.64
N LYS A 18 -25.46 -11.49 0.55
CA LYS A 18 -26.89 -11.69 0.65
C LYS A 18 -27.07 -12.83 1.64
N ARG A 19 -27.71 -12.56 2.77
CA ARG A 19 -27.91 -13.60 3.78
C ARG A 19 -28.64 -14.74 3.13
N LYS A 20 -28.00 -15.90 2.99
CA LYS A 20 -28.73 -17.15 2.87
C LYS A 20 -29.53 -17.27 4.16
N LEU A 21 -30.85 -17.22 4.05
CA LEU A 21 -31.73 -17.44 5.16
C LEU A 21 -31.45 -18.86 5.69
N ASP A 22 -31.10 -18.97 6.99
CA ASP A 22 -30.71 -20.25 7.59
C ASP A 22 -31.73 -21.33 7.26
N GLU A 23 -31.26 -22.39 6.63
CA GLU A 23 -32.05 -23.60 6.47
C GLU A 23 -32.19 -24.26 7.83
N GLU A 24 -33.41 -24.42 8.30
CA GLU A 24 -33.68 -25.43 9.32
C GLU A 24 -33.32 -26.78 8.69
N GLN A 25 -32.41 -27.53 9.31
CA GLN A 25 -32.04 -28.87 8.90
C GLN A 25 -33.30 -29.74 8.82
N HIS A 26 -33.87 -29.79 7.65
CA HIS A 26 -34.82 -30.81 7.23
C HIS A 26 -34.60 -31.12 5.76
N ASP A 27 -34.19 -32.39 5.52
CA ASP A 27 -34.15 -33.11 4.26
C ASP A 27 -33.60 -32.35 3.04
N GLU A 28 -32.41 -32.77 2.64
CA GLU A 28 -31.91 -32.58 1.28
C GLU A 28 -32.84 -33.23 0.24
N ARG A 29 -33.99 -32.60 -0.04
CA ARG A 29 -34.67 -32.80 -1.31
C ARG A 29 -33.96 -31.94 -2.34
N GLN A 30 -33.53 -32.60 -3.39
CA GLN A 30 -32.87 -32.05 -4.57
C GLN A 30 -33.49 -30.68 -4.93
N ILE A 31 -32.65 -29.62 -4.81
CA ILE A 31 -32.94 -28.30 -5.38
C ILE A 31 -33.04 -28.53 -6.89
N SER A 32 -34.23 -28.42 -7.45
CA SER A 32 -34.46 -28.59 -8.89
C SER A 32 -33.61 -27.55 -9.64
N ALA A 33 -32.87 -28.00 -10.64
CA ALA A 33 -32.13 -27.12 -11.54
C ALA A 33 -33.04 -26.06 -12.16
N ALA A 34 -32.48 -24.94 -12.62
CA ALA A 34 -33.22 -23.91 -13.34
C ALA A 34 -34.02 -24.53 -14.51
N PRO A 35 -35.23 -24.00 -14.78
CA PRO A 35 -36.02 -24.49 -15.91
C PRO A 35 -35.28 -24.21 -17.21
N SER A 36 -34.81 -25.28 -17.87
CA SER A 36 -33.98 -25.21 -19.08
C SER A 36 -34.81 -25.14 -20.36
N THR A 37 -36.10 -25.47 -20.28
CA THR A 37 -37.02 -25.50 -21.44
C THR A 37 -38.23 -24.58 -21.24
N ALA A 38 -38.83 -24.13 -22.36
CA ALA A 38 -40.04 -23.33 -22.33
C ALA A 38 -41.24 -24.11 -21.70
N ALA A 39 -41.24 -25.44 -21.83
CA ALA A 39 -42.26 -26.31 -21.23
C ALA A 39 -42.11 -26.38 -19.69
N GLU A 40 -40.90 -26.51 -19.17
CA GLU A 40 -40.64 -26.50 -17.73
C GLU A 40 -41.00 -25.16 -17.10
N ARG A 41 -40.69 -24.04 -17.80
CA ARG A 41 -41.09 -22.71 -17.38
C ARG A 41 -42.61 -22.53 -17.31
N ALA A 42 -43.33 -23.01 -18.33
CA ALA A 42 -44.79 -22.95 -18.37
C ALA A 42 -45.43 -23.81 -17.27
N ALA A 43 -44.90 -25.00 -17.01
CA ALA A 43 -45.34 -25.86 -15.92
C ALA A 43 -45.18 -25.17 -14.55
N LEU A 44 -44.01 -24.57 -14.30
CA LEU A 44 -43.69 -23.88 -13.05
C LEU A 44 -44.57 -22.63 -12.86
N LEU A 45 -44.84 -21.88 -13.91
CA LEU A 45 -45.81 -20.76 -13.89
C LEU A 45 -47.24 -21.24 -13.56
N CYS A 46 -47.64 -22.41 -14.05
CA CYS A 46 -48.94 -23.02 -13.72
C CYS A 46 -48.98 -23.39 -12.22
N ASP A 47 -47.93 -24.02 -11.70
CA ASP A 47 -47.82 -24.37 -10.28
C ASP A 47 -47.88 -23.12 -9.38
N VAL A 48 -47.14 -22.07 -9.74
CA VAL A 48 -47.19 -20.78 -9.03
C VAL A 48 -48.59 -20.18 -9.09
N GLY A 49 -49.22 -20.17 -10.26
CA GLY A 49 -50.58 -19.67 -10.45
C GLY A 49 -51.61 -20.43 -9.59
N GLU A 50 -51.46 -21.75 -9.46
CA GLU A 50 -52.31 -22.56 -8.57
C GLU A 50 -52.15 -22.16 -7.11
N GLN A 51 -50.89 -22.00 -6.61
CA GLN A 51 -50.66 -21.56 -5.24
C GLN A 51 -51.18 -20.15 -4.97
N VAL A 52 -51.04 -19.24 -5.93
CA VAL A 52 -51.59 -17.88 -5.85
C VAL A 52 -53.12 -17.92 -5.80
N SER A 53 -53.76 -18.71 -6.63
CA SER A 53 -55.24 -18.89 -6.63
C SER A 53 -55.75 -19.45 -5.28
N ILE A 54 -54.99 -20.40 -4.69
CA ILE A 54 -55.30 -20.91 -3.34
C ILE A 54 -55.23 -19.79 -2.32
N LEU A 55 -54.16 -18.95 -2.34
CA LEU A 55 -54.06 -17.81 -1.45
C LEU A 55 -55.15 -16.77 -1.63
N GLU A 56 -55.55 -16.52 -2.86
CA GLU A 56 -56.64 -15.58 -3.17
C GLU A 56 -58.03 -16.05 -2.76
N SER A 57 -58.24 -17.37 -2.73
CA SER A 57 -59.53 -17.96 -2.30
C SER A 57 -59.62 -18.23 -0.80
N SER A 58 -58.47 -18.28 -0.07
CA SER A 58 -58.39 -18.66 1.34
C SER A 58 -58.36 -17.45 2.28
N PHE A 59 -59.37 -16.57 2.21
CA PHE A 59 -59.43 -15.32 3.00
C PHE A 59 -60.13 -15.42 4.33
N THR A 60 -60.87 -16.47 4.54
CA THR A 60 -61.58 -16.62 5.79
C THR A 60 -60.62 -17.12 6.88
N TRP A 61 -60.95 -16.79 8.12
CA TRP A 61 -60.11 -17.18 9.26
C TRP A 61 -60.48 -18.57 9.82
N ASN A 62 -61.20 -19.38 9.01
CA ASN A 62 -61.52 -20.77 9.38
C ASN A 62 -60.30 -21.69 9.23
N GLU A 63 -60.38 -22.88 9.83
CA GLU A 63 -59.26 -23.83 9.88
C GLU A 63 -58.87 -24.38 8.48
N ALA A 64 -59.86 -24.60 7.62
CA ALA A 64 -59.64 -25.14 6.25
C ALA A 64 -58.85 -24.15 5.39
N ASP A 65 -59.29 -22.87 5.34
CA ASP A 65 -58.60 -21.82 4.60
C ASP A 65 -57.21 -21.53 5.14
N ARG A 66 -57.09 -21.45 6.45
CA ARG A 66 -55.79 -21.25 7.11
C ARG A 66 -54.83 -22.41 6.84
N SER A 67 -55.31 -23.66 6.81
CA SER A 67 -54.52 -24.83 6.43
C SER A 67 -54.07 -24.78 4.96
N ALA A 68 -54.97 -24.37 4.04
CA ALA A 68 -54.67 -24.20 2.62
C ALA A 68 -53.62 -23.06 2.42
N ALA A 69 -53.83 -21.90 3.04
CA ALA A 69 -52.92 -20.78 3.00
C ALA A 69 -51.53 -21.14 3.54
N LYS A 70 -51.46 -21.92 4.64
CA LYS A 70 -50.19 -22.43 5.17
C LYS A 70 -49.45 -23.26 4.13
N ARG A 71 -50.12 -24.21 3.46
CA ARG A 71 -49.45 -25.04 2.44
C ARG A 71 -48.95 -24.20 1.28
N ALA A 72 -49.79 -23.27 0.77
CA ALA A 72 -49.43 -22.41 -0.36
C ALA A 72 -48.28 -21.46 -0.05
N THR A 73 -48.26 -20.81 1.13
CA THR A 73 -47.18 -19.92 1.51
C THR A 73 -45.85 -20.68 1.67
N HIS A 74 -45.88 -21.91 2.21
CA HIS A 74 -44.69 -22.74 2.31
C HIS A 74 -44.22 -23.20 0.94
N ALA A 75 -45.11 -23.62 0.04
CA ALA A 75 -44.74 -24.02 -1.33
C ALA A 75 -44.07 -22.88 -2.09
N LEU A 76 -44.64 -21.67 -2.04
CA LEU A 76 -44.04 -20.47 -2.65
C LEU A 76 -42.68 -20.11 -2.01
N ALA A 77 -42.56 -20.25 -0.69
CA ALA A 77 -41.28 -20.02 -0.01
C ALA A 77 -40.20 -21.06 -0.40
N ASP A 78 -40.63 -22.33 -0.56
CA ASP A 78 -39.69 -23.39 -1.00
C ASP A 78 -39.20 -23.17 -2.44
N LEU A 79 -40.11 -22.78 -3.34
CA LEU A 79 -39.78 -22.40 -4.72
C LEU A 79 -38.80 -21.17 -4.75
N ALA A 80 -39.06 -20.18 -3.90
CA ALA A 80 -38.29 -18.95 -3.84
C ALA A 80 -36.85 -19.16 -3.29
N LYS A 81 -36.51 -20.32 -2.71
CA LYS A 81 -35.15 -20.66 -2.34
C LYS A 81 -34.23 -20.75 -3.56
N ASN A 82 -34.76 -21.07 -4.74
CA ASN A 82 -34.04 -21.04 -6.00
C ASN A 82 -34.11 -19.62 -6.60
N GLU A 83 -32.98 -18.88 -6.59
CA GLU A 83 -32.91 -17.50 -7.10
C GLU A 83 -33.33 -17.39 -8.60
N GLU A 84 -33.15 -18.45 -9.40
CA GLU A 84 -33.49 -18.45 -10.81
C GLU A 84 -35.01 -18.50 -11.06
N VAL A 85 -35.77 -19.03 -10.10
CA VAL A 85 -37.24 -19.14 -10.15
C VAL A 85 -37.95 -17.90 -9.63
N VAL A 86 -37.25 -17.03 -8.87
CA VAL A 86 -37.85 -15.86 -8.23
C VAL A 86 -38.65 -14.98 -9.21
N ASN A 87 -38.13 -14.73 -10.42
CA ASN A 87 -38.82 -13.92 -11.42
C ASN A 87 -40.14 -14.53 -11.84
N LEU A 88 -40.20 -15.86 -11.98
CA LEU A 88 -41.44 -16.58 -12.36
C LEU A 88 -42.51 -16.50 -11.27
N ILE A 89 -42.07 -16.56 -10.00
CA ILE A 89 -43.00 -16.40 -8.85
C ILE A 89 -43.62 -14.99 -8.85
N VAL A 90 -42.82 -13.97 -9.17
CA VAL A 90 -43.31 -12.58 -9.27
C VAL A 90 -44.21 -12.40 -10.48
N GLU A 91 -43.84 -12.93 -11.66
CA GLU A 91 -44.69 -12.95 -12.87
C GLU A 91 -46.06 -13.63 -12.62
N GLY A 92 -46.07 -14.70 -11.83
CA GLY A 92 -47.28 -15.41 -11.41
C GLY A 92 -48.17 -14.66 -10.41
N GLY A 93 -47.81 -13.42 -10.02
CA GLY A 93 -48.66 -12.57 -9.17
C GLY A 93 -48.61 -12.90 -7.66
N ALA A 94 -47.60 -13.61 -7.18
CA ALA A 94 -47.50 -14.05 -5.78
C ALA A 94 -47.44 -12.92 -4.76
N ILE A 95 -46.83 -11.75 -5.10
CA ILE A 95 -46.61 -10.67 -4.13
C ILE A 95 -47.87 -10.15 -3.49
N PRO A 96 -48.92 -9.68 -4.22
CA PRO A 96 -50.14 -9.18 -3.60
C PRO A 96 -50.85 -10.23 -2.74
N ALA A 97 -50.87 -11.50 -3.19
CA ALA A 97 -51.48 -12.60 -2.46
C ALA A 97 -50.77 -12.87 -1.12
N LEU A 98 -49.41 -12.90 -1.12
CA LEU A 98 -48.64 -13.07 0.09
C LEU A 98 -48.79 -11.89 1.06
N VAL A 99 -48.86 -10.64 0.57
CA VAL A 99 -49.03 -9.44 1.40
C VAL A 99 -50.40 -9.45 2.13
N LYS A 100 -51.45 -9.89 1.48
CA LYS A 100 -52.78 -10.02 2.15
C LYS A 100 -52.73 -10.94 3.37
N HIS A 101 -51.94 -12.00 3.32
CA HIS A 101 -51.78 -12.95 4.41
C HIS A 101 -50.83 -12.48 5.54
N LEU A 102 -50.22 -11.28 5.44
CA LEU A 102 -49.54 -10.59 6.52
C LEU A 102 -50.44 -9.70 7.37
N GLN A 103 -51.67 -9.42 6.90
CA GLN A 103 -52.61 -8.51 7.56
C GLN A 103 -53.05 -9.05 8.92
N ALA A 104 -53.32 -8.13 9.86
CA ALA A 104 -53.89 -8.52 11.13
C ALA A 104 -55.35 -9.00 10.95
N PRO A 105 -55.79 -9.99 11.74
CA PRO A 105 -57.21 -10.37 11.72
C PRO A 105 -58.10 -9.18 12.11
N PRO A 106 -59.29 -9.07 11.55
CA PRO A 106 -60.24 -8.02 11.91
C PRO A 106 -60.59 -8.10 13.39
N LEU A 107 -60.75 -6.94 14.05
CA LEU A 107 -60.89 -6.80 15.51
C LEU A 107 -62.25 -7.38 16.08
N ILE A 108 -63.10 -7.93 15.19
CA ILE A 108 -64.50 -8.18 15.52
C ILE A 108 -64.74 -9.33 16.48
N ASP A 109 -63.79 -10.28 16.64
CA ASP A 109 -63.98 -11.42 17.53
C ASP A 109 -62.68 -11.86 18.28
N ARG A 110 -62.05 -10.96 19.02
CA ARG A 110 -60.91 -11.33 19.88
C ARG A 110 -61.28 -12.07 21.18
N VAL A 111 -62.48 -12.67 21.22
CA VAL A 111 -62.92 -13.41 22.41
C VAL A 111 -62.63 -14.90 22.23
N GLN A 112 -61.50 -15.35 22.77
CA GLN A 112 -61.31 -16.68 23.37
C GLN A 112 -60.70 -17.85 22.56
N LYS A 113 -60.36 -17.77 21.27
CA LYS A 113 -59.61 -18.88 20.67
C LYS A 113 -58.42 -18.36 19.79
N PRO A 114 -57.19 -18.90 19.91
CA PRO A 114 -56.13 -18.62 18.98
C PRO A 114 -56.56 -19.04 17.58
N LEU A 115 -56.28 -18.17 16.58
CA LEU A 115 -56.60 -18.46 15.19
C LEU A 115 -55.82 -19.70 14.74
N PRO A 116 -56.47 -20.65 14.01
CA PRO A 116 -55.74 -21.82 13.51
C PRO A 116 -54.60 -21.41 12.59
N PHE A 117 -53.43 -21.99 12.81
CA PHE A 117 -52.23 -21.73 12.01
C PHE A 117 -51.84 -20.24 11.85
N GLU A 118 -52.28 -19.35 12.79
CA GLU A 118 -52.02 -17.90 12.69
C GLU A 118 -50.56 -17.60 12.43
N HIS A 119 -49.66 -18.12 13.25
CA HIS A 119 -48.22 -17.84 13.12
C HIS A 119 -47.55 -18.54 11.94
N GLU A 120 -48.09 -19.64 11.44
CA GLU A 120 -47.50 -20.41 10.36
C GLU A 120 -47.78 -19.78 8.98
N VAL A 121 -48.95 -19.18 8.77
CA VAL A 121 -49.29 -18.51 7.49
C VAL A 121 -48.53 -17.21 7.34
N GLU A 122 -48.53 -16.35 8.38
CA GLU A 122 -47.77 -15.09 8.42
C GLU A 122 -46.26 -15.34 8.29
N LYS A 123 -45.77 -16.38 8.98
CA LYS A 123 -44.35 -16.81 8.86
C LYS A 123 -44.01 -17.22 7.43
N GLY A 124 -44.83 -18.03 6.80
CA GLY A 124 -44.65 -18.46 5.40
C GLY A 124 -44.63 -17.27 4.45
N SER A 125 -45.60 -16.35 4.59
CA SER A 125 -45.69 -15.13 3.78
C SER A 125 -44.47 -14.22 3.97
N ALA A 126 -44.08 -13.93 5.21
CA ALA A 126 -42.91 -13.11 5.51
C ALA A 126 -41.62 -13.74 4.94
N PHE A 127 -41.50 -15.06 5.04
CA PHE A 127 -40.35 -15.81 4.53
C PHE A 127 -40.29 -15.76 2.98
N ALA A 128 -41.42 -16.04 2.28
CA ALA A 128 -41.46 -15.95 0.85
C ALA A 128 -41.14 -14.54 0.34
N LEU A 129 -41.77 -13.50 0.89
CA LEU A 129 -41.51 -12.11 0.53
C LEU A 129 -40.03 -11.71 0.80
N GLY A 130 -39.46 -12.21 1.91
CA GLY A 130 -38.04 -11.99 2.22
C GLY A 130 -37.10 -12.63 1.19
N LEU A 131 -37.43 -13.81 0.67
CA LEU A 131 -36.66 -14.47 -0.40
C LEU A 131 -36.82 -13.74 -1.75
N LEU A 132 -38.01 -13.29 -2.09
CA LEU A 132 -38.25 -12.49 -3.31
C LEU A 132 -37.50 -11.16 -3.28
N ALA A 133 -37.35 -10.54 -2.10
CA ALA A 133 -36.65 -9.28 -1.89
C ALA A 133 -35.11 -9.38 -2.01
N VAL A 134 -34.58 -10.59 -2.14
CA VAL A 134 -33.12 -10.79 -2.43
C VAL A 134 -32.73 -10.17 -3.75
N LYS A 135 -33.63 -10.17 -4.76
CA LYS A 135 -33.42 -9.47 -6.03
C LYS A 135 -33.85 -8.00 -5.91
N PRO A 136 -32.92 -7.05 -6.19
CA PRO A 136 -33.16 -5.61 -6.03
C PRO A 136 -34.36 -5.11 -6.85
N GLU A 137 -34.61 -5.67 -8.04
CA GLU A 137 -35.70 -5.31 -8.92
C GLU A 137 -37.08 -5.54 -8.32
N HIS A 138 -37.25 -6.46 -7.36
CA HIS A 138 -38.52 -6.77 -6.73
C HIS A 138 -38.78 -6.02 -5.42
N GLN A 139 -37.73 -5.44 -4.82
CA GLN A 139 -37.82 -4.75 -3.51
C GLN A 139 -38.91 -3.65 -3.53
N GLN A 140 -38.86 -2.77 -4.54
CA GLN A 140 -39.81 -1.66 -4.64
C GLN A 140 -41.23 -2.16 -4.86
N LEU A 141 -41.43 -3.14 -5.72
CA LEU A 141 -42.74 -3.75 -5.99
C LEU A 141 -43.37 -4.35 -4.72
N ILE A 142 -42.58 -5.05 -3.91
CA ILE A 142 -43.05 -5.65 -2.65
C ILE A 142 -43.45 -4.55 -1.65
N VAL A 143 -42.67 -3.47 -1.56
CA VAL A 143 -42.98 -2.34 -0.68
C VAL A 143 -44.23 -1.57 -1.14
N ASP A 144 -44.39 -1.34 -2.42
CA ASP A 144 -45.53 -0.64 -3.01
C ASP A 144 -46.82 -1.47 -2.88
N SER A 145 -46.71 -2.79 -2.82
CA SER A 145 -47.85 -3.69 -2.52
C SER A 145 -48.25 -3.66 -1.01
N GLY A 146 -47.58 -2.84 -0.18
CA GLY A 146 -47.94 -2.65 1.24
C GLY A 146 -47.27 -3.62 2.21
N ALA A 147 -46.35 -4.49 1.76
CA ALA A 147 -45.70 -5.51 2.59
C ALA A 147 -44.97 -4.91 3.80
N LEU A 148 -44.28 -3.76 3.62
CA LEU A 148 -43.47 -3.15 4.65
C LEU A 148 -44.30 -2.76 5.90
N ILE A 149 -45.47 -2.16 5.70
CA ILE A 149 -46.35 -1.73 6.80
C ILE A 149 -46.75 -2.96 7.63
N HIS A 150 -47.15 -4.04 6.97
CA HIS A 150 -47.58 -5.27 7.64
C HIS A 150 -46.43 -5.98 8.35
N LEU A 151 -45.21 -6.00 7.77
CA LEU A 151 -44.03 -6.55 8.42
C LEU A 151 -43.66 -5.76 9.68
N VAL A 152 -43.70 -4.43 9.62
CA VAL A 152 -43.44 -3.57 10.79
C VAL A 152 -44.52 -3.76 11.86
N ASP A 153 -45.80 -3.88 11.46
CA ASP A 153 -46.87 -4.14 12.41
C ASP A 153 -46.82 -5.54 13.05
N LEU A 154 -46.27 -6.54 12.34
CA LEU A 154 -45.95 -7.84 12.93
C LEU A 154 -44.93 -7.70 14.06
N LEU A 155 -43.88 -6.93 13.85
CA LEU A 155 -42.88 -6.67 14.90
C LEU A 155 -43.47 -5.91 16.08
N LYS A 156 -44.31 -4.89 15.84
CA LYS A 156 -44.95 -4.09 16.90
C LYS A 156 -45.91 -4.92 17.75
N ARG A 157 -46.67 -5.83 17.14
CA ARG A 157 -47.66 -6.69 17.86
C ARG A 157 -47.04 -7.67 18.82
N HIS A 158 -45.82 -8.13 18.54
CA HIS A 158 -45.15 -9.17 19.30
C HIS A 158 -43.91 -8.65 20.10
N LYS A 159 -43.74 -7.35 20.21
CA LYS A 159 -42.60 -6.74 20.95
C LYS A 159 -42.61 -7.07 22.46
N ASP A 160 -43.77 -7.13 23.07
CA ASP A 160 -43.95 -7.31 24.54
C ASP A 160 -44.18 -8.78 24.93
N GLY A 161 -43.73 -9.71 24.15
CA GLY A 161 -44.06 -11.02 23.91
C GLY A 161 -44.11 -12.15 24.90
N LEU A 162 -45.21 -12.86 24.85
CA LEU A 162 -45.22 -14.28 25.17
C LEU A 162 -44.29 -15.02 24.22
N THR A 163 -43.15 -15.46 24.72
CA THR A 163 -42.12 -16.16 23.93
C THR A 163 -42.56 -17.59 23.62
N SER A 164 -43.24 -17.80 22.50
CA SER A 164 -43.40 -19.13 21.95
C SER A 164 -42.42 -19.33 20.77
N ARG A 165 -42.02 -20.58 20.55
CA ARG A 165 -41.16 -20.93 19.41
C ARG A 165 -41.75 -20.47 18.04
N ALA A 166 -43.05 -20.51 17.94
CA ALA A 166 -43.77 -20.08 16.72
C ALA A 166 -43.66 -18.57 16.52
N ILE A 167 -43.89 -17.77 17.56
CA ILE A 167 -43.76 -16.32 17.56
C ILE A 167 -42.32 -15.91 17.25
N ASN A 168 -41.33 -16.51 17.92
CA ASN A 168 -39.90 -16.21 17.66
C ASN A 168 -39.55 -16.46 16.19
N SER A 169 -40.04 -17.55 15.62
CA SER A 169 -39.83 -17.87 14.19
C SER A 169 -40.49 -16.84 13.25
N LEU A 170 -41.69 -16.39 13.57
CA LEU A 170 -42.39 -15.34 12.81
C LEU A 170 -41.62 -14.01 12.85
N ILE A 171 -41.30 -13.54 14.05
CA ILE A 171 -40.60 -12.28 14.25
C ILE A 171 -39.23 -12.29 13.52
N ARG A 172 -38.51 -13.39 13.61
CA ARG A 172 -37.26 -13.59 12.90
C ARG A 172 -37.46 -13.41 11.39
N ARG A 173 -38.44 -14.08 10.79
CA ARG A 173 -38.71 -13.98 9.35
C ARG A 173 -39.15 -12.59 8.92
N ALA A 174 -39.92 -11.88 9.74
CA ALA A 174 -40.28 -10.48 9.48
C ALA A 174 -39.03 -9.56 9.49
N ALA A 175 -38.14 -9.72 10.48
CA ALA A 175 -36.90 -8.97 10.55
C ALA A 175 -35.94 -9.29 9.37
N ASP A 176 -35.82 -10.57 8.99
CA ASP A 176 -35.05 -11.01 7.83
C ASP A 176 -35.60 -10.42 6.53
N ALA A 177 -36.92 -10.37 6.36
CA ALA A 177 -37.59 -9.77 5.21
C ALA A 177 -37.31 -8.26 5.11
N ILE A 178 -37.38 -7.53 6.23
CA ILE A 178 -37.01 -6.10 6.29
C ILE A 178 -35.54 -5.90 5.92
N THR A 179 -34.66 -6.80 6.38
CA THR A 179 -33.24 -6.77 6.03
C THR A 179 -33.03 -6.85 4.51
N ASN A 180 -33.67 -7.81 3.85
CA ASN A 180 -33.53 -8.01 2.41
C ASN A 180 -34.16 -6.89 1.60
N LEU A 181 -35.33 -6.39 2.01
CA LEU A 181 -36.01 -5.25 1.38
C LEU A 181 -35.15 -3.97 1.46
N ALA A 182 -34.49 -3.73 2.57
CA ALA A 182 -33.69 -2.53 2.80
C ALA A 182 -32.24 -2.66 2.29
N HIS A 183 -31.84 -3.84 1.78
CA HIS A 183 -30.48 -4.09 1.32
C HIS A 183 -30.16 -3.24 0.09
N GLU A 184 -29.11 -2.40 0.19
CA GLU A 184 -28.65 -1.47 -0.87
C GLU A 184 -29.75 -0.48 -1.39
N ASN A 185 -30.85 -0.32 -0.67
CA ASN A 185 -31.98 0.52 -1.06
C ASN A 185 -32.25 1.63 -0.04
N SER A 186 -31.71 2.84 -0.29
CA SER A 186 -31.83 3.99 0.62
C SER A 186 -33.23 4.46 0.84
N SER A 187 -34.12 4.37 -0.20
CA SER A 187 -35.52 4.81 -0.11
C SER A 187 -36.30 3.91 0.84
N ILE A 188 -36.09 2.59 0.74
CA ILE A 188 -36.75 1.61 1.63
C ILE A 188 -36.23 1.73 3.05
N LYS A 189 -34.95 1.97 3.27
CA LYS A 189 -34.40 2.25 4.62
C LYS A 189 -35.09 3.44 5.26
N THR A 190 -35.31 4.51 4.51
CA THR A 190 -36.04 5.69 4.97
C THR A 190 -37.49 5.35 5.30
N ARG A 191 -38.16 4.56 4.45
CA ARG A 191 -39.55 4.17 4.66
C ARG A 191 -39.72 3.27 5.89
N VAL A 192 -38.80 2.32 6.15
CA VAL A 192 -38.80 1.53 7.42
C VAL A 192 -38.78 2.44 8.63
N ARG A 193 -37.98 3.50 8.64
CA ARG A 193 -37.93 4.49 9.71
C ARG A 193 -39.27 5.23 9.85
N MET A 194 -39.80 5.72 8.74
CA MET A 194 -41.08 6.47 8.74
C MET A 194 -42.27 5.64 9.25
N GLU A 195 -42.29 4.34 8.93
CA GLU A 195 -43.28 3.40 9.45
C GLU A 195 -43.05 3.00 10.91
N GLY A 196 -41.96 3.52 11.54
CA GLY A 196 -41.62 3.25 12.92
C GLY A 196 -41.08 1.84 13.16
N GLY A 197 -40.34 1.28 12.21
CA GLY A 197 -39.78 -0.07 12.30
C GLY A 197 -38.53 -0.19 13.19
N ILE A 198 -37.82 0.92 13.49
CA ILE A 198 -36.61 0.88 14.30
C ILE A 198 -36.87 0.53 15.77
N PRO A 199 -37.81 1.17 16.52
CA PRO A 199 -38.05 0.85 17.92
C PRO A 199 -38.34 -0.63 18.18
N PRO A 200 -39.29 -1.31 17.47
CA PRO A 200 -39.52 -2.73 17.70
C PRO A 200 -38.28 -3.60 17.40
N LEU A 201 -37.46 -3.28 16.40
CA LEU A 201 -36.22 -4.02 16.15
C LEU A 201 -35.21 -3.85 17.30
N VAL A 202 -35.12 -2.68 17.92
CA VAL A 202 -34.30 -2.46 19.11
C VAL A 202 -34.81 -3.30 20.29
N HIS A 203 -36.12 -3.34 20.54
CA HIS A 203 -36.69 -4.21 21.59
C HIS A 203 -36.36 -5.69 21.37
N LEU A 204 -36.30 -6.14 20.12
CA LEU A 204 -35.96 -7.53 19.81
C LEU A 204 -34.51 -7.92 20.11
N LEU A 205 -33.62 -6.95 20.35
CA LEU A 205 -32.25 -7.23 20.80
C LEU A 205 -32.22 -7.83 22.21
N ASP A 206 -33.23 -7.55 23.06
CA ASP A 206 -33.35 -8.04 24.43
C ASP A 206 -34.05 -9.41 24.54
N PHE A 207 -34.46 -10.00 23.42
CA PHE A 207 -35.08 -11.33 23.43
C PHE A 207 -34.10 -12.42 23.83
N ALA A 208 -34.61 -13.43 24.58
CA ALA A 208 -33.81 -14.57 25.00
C ALA A 208 -33.36 -15.50 23.83
N ASP A 209 -34.01 -15.42 22.67
CA ASP A 209 -33.71 -16.24 21.49
C ASP A 209 -32.61 -15.59 20.65
N ALA A 210 -31.42 -16.22 20.62
CA ALA A 210 -30.26 -15.74 19.85
C ALA A 210 -30.56 -15.55 18.34
N LYS A 211 -31.48 -16.36 17.76
CA LYS A 211 -31.84 -16.22 16.35
C LYS A 211 -32.67 -14.96 16.10
N VAL A 212 -33.50 -14.55 17.07
CA VAL A 212 -34.25 -13.30 17.01
C VAL A 212 -33.31 -12.11 17.19
N GLN A 213 -32.43 -12.16 18.21
CA GLN A 213 -31.40 -11.14 18.42
C GLN A 213 -30.57 -10.89 17.17
N ARG A 214 -30.11 -11.98 16.53
CA ARG A 214 -29.32 -11.91 15.30
C ARG A 214 -30.10 -11.26 14.16
N ALA A 215 -31.34 -11.67 13.93
CA ALA A 215 -32.15 -11.10 12.87
C ALA A 215 -32.43 -9.59 13.09
N ALA A 216 -32.74 -9.21 14.33
CA ALA A 216 -32.94 -7.80 14.71
C ALA A 216 -31.67 -6.97 14.52
N ALA A 217 -30.54 -7.45 15.02
CA ALA A 217 -29.25 -6.79 14.84
C ALA A 217 -28.86 -6.66 13.35
N GLY A 218 -29.11 -7.71 12.55
CA GLY A 218 -28.88 -7.66 11.12
C GLY A 218 -29.74 -6.67 10.36
N ALA A 219 -31.03 -6.54 10.74
CA ALA A 219 -31.88 -5.51 10.19
C ALA A 219 -31.37 -4.11 10.55
N LEU A 220 -31.04 -3.86 11.82
CA LEU A 220 -30.47 -2.60 12.28
C LEU A 220 -29.12 -2.29 11.60
N ARG A 221 -28.25 -3.29 11.40
CA ARG A 221 -27.00 -3.14 10.66
C ARG A 221 -27.26 -2.67 9.21
N THR A 222 -28.21 -3.30 8.53
CA THR A 222 -28.59 -2.94 7.15
C THR A 222 -29.17 -1.53 7.08
N LEU A 223 -30.07 -1.18 8.01
CA LEU A 223 -30.72 0.13 8.09
C LEU A 223 -29.71 1.26 8.37
N ALA A 224 -28.69 0.99 9.21
CA ALA A 224 -27.64 1.94 9.55
C ALA A 224 -26.57 2.12 8.45
N PHE A 225 -26.47 1.20 7.49
CA PHE A 225 -25.42 1.23 6.47
C PHE A 225 -25.74 2.23 5.36
N LYS A 226 -24.82 3.17 5.06
CA LYS A 226 -24.84 4.14 3.94
C LYS A 226 -26.24 4.63 3.55
N ASN A 227 -26.78 5.60 4.25
CA ASN A 227 -28.06 6.22 3.90
C ASN A 227 -27.88 7.71 3.60
N ASP A 228 -27.23 8.01 2.46
CA ASP A 228 -26.84 9.37 2.09
C ASP A 228 -28.03 10.22 1.60
N GLU A 229 -29.11 9.60 1.10
CA GLU A 229 -30.29 10.32 0.61
C GLU A 229 -31.15 10.95 1.71
N ASN A 230 -31.06 10.45 2.95
CA ASN A 230 -31.76 11.03 4.09
C ASN A 230 -31.30 12.45 4.46
N LYS A 231 -30.18 12.91 3.90
CA LYS A 231 -29.64 14.26 4.17
C LYS A 231 -30.60 15.40 3.81
N ASN A 232 -31.30 15.27 2.69
CA ASN A 232 -32.06 16.39 2.14
C ASN A 232 -33.56 16.39 2.56
N GLN A 233 -34.17 15.24 2.77
CA GLN A 233 -35.62 15.16 3.12
C GLN A 233 -35.87 15.46 4.60
N VAL A 234 -34.98 15.11 5.50
CA VAL A 234 -35.13 15.38 6.94
C VAL A 234 -35.09 16.88 7.25
N SER A 235 -34.39 17.66 6.44
CA SER A 235 -34.31 19.12 6.59
C SER A 235 -35.68 19.82 6.38
N CYS A 236 -36.60 19.24 5.63
CA CYS A 236 -37.92 19.82 5.37
C CYS A 236 -38.93 19.55 6.47
N CYS A 237 -39.00 18.36 7.04
CA CYS A 237 -39.97 18.01 8.08
C CYS A 237 -39.61 18.59 9.46
N TRP A 238 -38.34 18.77 9.74
CA TRP A 238 -37.84 19.28 11.02
C TRP A 238 -38.10 20.78 11.22
N LYS A 239 -38.08 21.58 10.14
CA LYS A 239 -38.34 23.04 10.19
C LYS A 239 -39.70 23.42 10.70
N LEU A 240 -40.69 22.52 10.70
CA LEU A 240 -42.03 22.76 11.14
C LEU A 240 -42.27 22.51 12.64
N TRP A 241 -41.36 21.82 13.36
CA TRP A 241 -41.60 21.46 14.76
C TRP A 241 -40.60 22.02 15.79
N PHE A 242 -39.38 22.37 15.38
CA PHE A 242 -38.42 23.03 16.25
C PHE A 242 -37.61 24.09 15.51
N GLY A 243 -38.00 25.33 15.69
CA GLY A 243 -37.24 26.48 15.21
C GLY A 243 -36.00 26.77 16.05
N TYR A 244 -34.98 25.97 15.93
CA TYR A 244 -33.59 26.25 16.35
C TYR A 244 -32.81 24.91 16.32
N PHE A 245 -32.22 24.57 15.18
CA PHE A 245 -30.95 23.82 15.13
C PHE A 245 -30.52 23.65 13.67
N THR A 246 -29.54 24.42 13.29
CA THR A 246 -28.88 24.38 11.98
C THR A 246 -27.92 23.21 11.87
N ASN A 247 -27.88 22.55 10.69
CA ASN A 247 -26.83 21.64 10.22
C ASN A 247 -26.64 20.27 10.86
N LYS A 248 -27.66 19.40 10.92
CA LYS A 248 -27.47 17.99 11.33
C LYS A 248 -28.37 16.97 10.62
N SER A 249 -28.42 17.01 9.30
CA SER A 249 -29.33 16.11 8.56
C SER A 249 -28.80 14.70 8.28
N HIS A 250 -27.54 14.41 8.65
CA HIS A 250 -26.88 13.14 8.32
C HIS A 250 -27.17 11.97 9.26
N ASN A 251 -27.71 12.22 10.44
CA ASN A 251 -27.68 11.29 11.57
C ASN A 251 -29.03 10.76 12.06
N MET A 252 -30.15 11.06 11.41
CA MET A 252 -31.46 10.80 12.06
C MET A 252 -31.82 9.33 12.24
N MET A 253 -31.50 8.44 11.30
CA MET A 253 -31.77 7.00 11.48
C MET A 253 -30.83 6.37 12.51
N ILE A 254 -29.56 6.77 12.46
CA ILE A 254 -28.52 6.33 13.40
C ILE A 254 -28.83 6.88 14.80
N PHE A 255 -29.29 8.12 14.89
CA PHE A 255 -29.70 8.75 16.14
C PHE A 255 -30.90 8.02 16.78
N GLN A 256 -31.89 7.59 15.98
CA GLN A 256 -33.00 6.80 16.51
C GLN A 256 -32.57 5.48 17.16
N ILE A 257 -31.59 4.76 16.58
CA ILE A 257 -31.06 3.52 17.19
C ILE A 257 -30.46 3.81 18.55
N VAL A 258 -29.73 4.91 18.68
CA VAL A 258 -29.10 5.32 19.97
C VAL A 258 -30.14 5.85 20.95
N GLU A 259 -31.08 6.69 20.51
CA GLU A 259 -32.18 7.22 21.33
C GLU A 259 -33.12 6.14 21.88
N CYS A 260 -33.28 5.03 21.15
CA CYS A 260 -34.02 3.85 21.63
C CYS A 260 -33.22 3.02 22.67
N ASN A 261 -32.06 3.52 23.14
CA ASN A 261 -31.21 2.86 24.13
C ASN A 261 -30.65 1.49 23.68
N ALA A 262 -30.35 1.33 22.39
CA ALA A 262 -29.82 0.08 21.84
C ALA A 262 -28.38 -0.23 22.25
N LEU A 263 -27.56 0.77 22.63
CA LEU A 263 -26.14 0.61 22.87
C LEU A 263 -25.80 -0.37 24.00
N PRO A 264 -26.44 -0.32 25.19
CA PRO A 264 -26.12 -1.27 26.24
C PRO A 264 -26.31 -2.72 25.83
N THR A 265 -27.44 -3.01 25.13
CA THR A 265 -27.74 -4.37 24.68
C THR A 265 -26.80 -4.80 23.54
N LEU A 266 -26.48 -3.93 22.59
CA LEU A 266 -25.49 -4.21 21.53
C LEU A 266 -24.11 -4.50 22.13
N ILE A 267 -23.70 -3.78 23.17
CA ILE A 267 -22.41 -4.01 23.87
C ILE A 267 -22.45 -5.34 24.63
N LEU A 268 -23.57 -5.70 25.21
CA LEU A 268 -23.74 -7.02 25.87
C LEU A 268 -23.65 -8.14 24.80
N MET A 269 -24.28 -7.98 23.64
CA MET A 269 -24.24 -8.92 22.52
C MET A 269 -22.82 -9.14 21.95
N LEU A 270 -21.91 -8.16 22.09
CA LEU A 270 -20.50 -8.36 21.72
C LEU A 270 -19.81 -9.46 22.55
N ARG A 271 -20.35 -9.78 23.73
CA ARG A 271 -19.83 -10.82 24.64
C ARG A 271 -20.55 -12.16 24.48
N SER A 272 -21.48 -12.27 23.54
CA SER A 272 -22.20 -13.51 23.29
C SER A 272 -21.26 -14.62 22.83
N GLU A 273 -21.50 -15.84 23.30
CA GLU A 273 -20.81 -17.04 22.81
C GLU A 273 -21.23 -17.42 21.38
N ASP A 274 -22.43 -16.97 20.93
CA ASP A 274 -22.88 -17.16 19.56
C ASP A 274 -22.18 -16.20 18.63
N ALA A 275 -21.32 -16.76 17.75
CA ALA A 275 -20.55 -16.02 16.78
C ALA A 275 -21.40 -15.16 15.84
N ALA A 276 -22.59 -15.61 15.48
CA ALA A 276 -23.49 -14.86 14.61
C ALA A 276 -24.13 -13.66 15.31
N VAL A 277 -24.36 -13.76 16.63
CA VAL A 277 -24.88 -12.65 17.44
C VAL A 277 -23.84 -11.55 17.60
N HIS A 278 -22.63 -11.88 18.06
CA HIS A 278 -21.62 -10.85 18.24
C HIS A 278 -21.10 -10.26 16.91
N TYR A 279 -21.13 -11.02 15.79
CA TYR A 279 -20.80 -10.50 14.47
C TYR A 279 -21.79 -9.40 14.03
N GLU A 280 -23.09 -9.61 14.19
CA GLU A 280 -24.06 -8.59 13.84
C GLU A 280 -23.98 -7.36 14.76
N ALA A 281 -23.78 -7.58 16.05
CA ALA A 281 -23.64 -6.48 17.01
C ALA A 281 -22.43 -5.58 16.68
N VAL A 282 -21.26 -6.16 16.41
CA VAL A 282 -20.08 -5.38 16.06
C VAL A 282 -20.27 -4.64 14.74
N GLY A 283 -20.99 -5.24 13.78
CA GLY A 283 -21.32 -4.61 12.52
C GLY A 283 -22.30 -3.43 12.67
N VAL A 284 -23.32 -3.53 13.54
CA VAL A 284 -24.18 -2.38 13.88
C VAL A 284 -23.37 -1.24 14.46
N ILE A 285 -22.56 -1.51 15.48
CA ILE A 285 -21.73 -0.50 16.16
C ILE A 285 -20.74 0.14 15.16
N GLY A 286 -20.14 -0.66 14.27
CA GLY A 286 -19.26 -0.16 13.21
C GLY A 286 -19.95 0.84 12.29
N ASN A 287 -21.19 0.53 11.84
CA ASN A 287 -21.97 1.42 11.00
C ASN A 287 -22.40 2.70 11.73
N LEU A 288 -22.76 2.61 13.01
CA LEU A 288 -23.11 3.77 13.84
C LEU A 288 -21.90 4.71 14.02
N VAL A 289 -20.75 4.17 14.36
CA VAL A 289 -19.53 4.92 14.62
C VAL A 289 -19.01 5.65 13.36
N HIS A 290 -19.16 5.03 12.19
CA HIS A 290 -18.68 5.62 10.92
C HIS A 290 -19.39 6.92 10.56
N SER A 291 -20.61 7.14 11.03
CA SER A 291 -21.47 8.24 10.57
C SER A 291 -21.43 9.49 11.46
N SER A 292 -21.00 9.39 12.71
CA SER A 292 -21.04 10.51 13.65
C SER A 292 -19.96 10.46 14.73
N PRO A 293 -19.15 11.55 14.87
CA PRO A 293 -18.20 11.67 15.97
C PRO A 293 -18.85 11.64 17.36
N ASN A 294 -20.09 12.14 17.48
CA ASN A 294 -20.82 12.14 18.77
C ASN A 294 -21.21 10.73 19.18
N ILE A 295 -21.78 9.94 18.26
CA ILE A 295 -22.15 8.54 18.52
C ILE A 295 -20.90 7.73 18.89
N LYS A 296 -19.76 8.01 18.25
CA LYS A 296 -18.50 7.37 18.61
C LYS A 296 -18.14 7.58 20.09
N LYS A 297 -18.28 8.81 20.59
CA LYS A 297 -18.05 9.11 22.02
C LYS A 297 -19.03 8.37 22.93
N GLU A 298 -20.31 8.34 22.57
CA GLU A 298 -21.35 7.62 23.33
C GLU A 298 -21.06 6.12 23.39
N VAL A 299 -20.68 5.50 22.26
CA VAL A 299 -20.31 4.07 22.21
C VAL A 299 -19.10 3.77 23.10
N LEU A 300 -18.08 4.67 23.10
CA LEU A 300 -16.91 4.52 23.97
C LEU A 300 -17.28 4.68 25.46
N LEU A 301 -18.12 5.69 25.81
CA LEU A 301 -18.59 5.93 27.17
C LEU A 301 -19.47 4.77 27.66
N ALA A 302 -20.26 4.15 26.80
CA ALA A 302 -21.05 2.97 27.11
C ALA A 302 -20.19 1.69 27.33
N GLY A 303 -18.86 1.77 27.15
CA GLY A 303 -17.94 0.69 27.50
C GLY A 303 -17.71 -0.35 26.40
N ALA A 304 -17.94 -0.02 25.13
CA ALA A 304 -17.77 -0.92 23.99
C ALA A 304 -16.32 -1.35 23.74
N LEU A 305 -15.33 -0.55 24.20
CA LEU A 305 -13.93 -0.74 23.81
C LEU A 305 -13.37 -2.12 24.22
N GLN A 306 -13.59 -2.54 25.45
CA GLN A 306 -13.06 -3.81 25.96
C GLN A 306 -13.71 -5.04 25.27
N PRO A 307 -15.04 -5.12 25.10
CA PRO A 307 -15.67 -6.19 24.32
C PRO A 307 -15.17 -6.26 22.86
N VAL A 308 -14.99 -5.12 22.20
CA VAL A 308 -14.46 -5.07 20.82
C VAL A 308 -13.03 -5.60 20.75
N ILE A 309 -12.16 -5.24 21.71
CA ILE A 309 -10.81 -5.80 21.80
C ILE A 309 -10.87 -7.32 22.03
N GLY A 310 -11.79 -7.81 22.86
CA GLY A 310 -12.00 -9.25 23.07
C GLY A 310 -12.34 -10.00 21.78
N LEU A 311 -13.08 -9.39 20.87
CA LEU A 311 -13.43 -10.00 19.58
C LEU A 311 -12.25 -10.18 18.63
N LEU A 312 -11.10 -9.51 18.83
CA LEU A 312 -9.89 -9.75 18.03
C LEU A 312 -9.37 -11.19 18.18
N SER A 313 -9.68 -11.86 19.29
CA SER A 313 -9.31 -13.24 19.57
C SER A 313 -10.47 -14.24 19.39
N SER A 314 -11.58 -13.80 18.78
CA SER A 314 -12.73 -14.67 18.50
C SER A 314 -12.36 -15.76 17.48
N CYS A 315 -13.02 -16.93 17.58
CA CYS A 315 -12.91 -17.98 16.55
C CYS A 315 -13.60 -17.59 15.21
N CYS A 316 -14.42 -16.55 15.20
CA CYS A 316 -15.10 -16.03 14.00
C CYS A 316 -14.25 -14.96 13.30
N SER A 317 -13.73 -15.28 12.11
CA SER A 317 -12.88 -14.39 11.33
C SER A 317 -13.60 -13.09 10.91
N GLU A 318 -14.90 -13.17 10.66
CA GLU A 318 -15.73 -12.03 10.31
C GLU A 318 -15.84 -11.05 11.50
N SER A 319 -15.99 -11.56 12.70
CA SER A 319 -16.03 -10.73 13.91
C SER A 319 -14.68 -10.10 14.23
N GLN A 320 -13.59 -10.85 14.05
CA GLN A 320 -12.23 -10.32 14.18
C GLN A 320 -12.01 -9.15 13.21
N ARG A 321 -12.42 -9.30 11.95
CA ARG A 321 -12.29 -8.30 10.90
C ARG A 321 -13.07 -7.02 11.22
N GLU A 322 -14.35 -7.17 11.62
CA GLU A 322 -15.19 -6.03 11.99
C GLU A 322 -14.67 -5.32 13.25
N ALA A 323 -14.17 -6.07 14.22
CA ALA A 323 -13.55 -5.51 15.42
C ALA A 323 -12.29 -4.71 15.12
N ALA A 324 -11.39 -5.24 14.27
CA ALA A 324 -10.19 -4.53 13.87
C ALA A 324 -10.53 -3.23 13.10
N LEU A 325 -11.51 -3.28 12.17
CA LEU A 325 -12.00 -2.10 11.47
C LEU A 325 -12.53 -1.05 12.44
N LEU A 326 -13.37 -1.47 13.38
CA LEU A 326 -13.98 -0.59 14.39
C LEU A 326 -12.91 0.06 15.30
N LEU A 327 -11.89 -0.69 15.74
CA LEU A 327 -10.77 -0.13 16.49
C LEU A 327 -9.99 0.92 15.67
N GLY A 328 -9.77 0.67 14.39
CA GLY A 328 -9.18 1.66 13.49
C GLY A 328 -10.03 2.93 13.34
N GLN A 329 -11.36 2.80 13.34
CA GLN A 329 -12.30 3.93 13.33
C GLN A 329 -12.28 4.69 14.66
N PHE A 330 -12.19 4.02 15.80
CA PHE A 330 -12.02 4.65 17.11
C PHE A 330 -10.69 5.42 17.17
N ALA A 331 -9.61 4.83 16.71
CA ALA A 331 -8.29 5.43 16.68
C ALA A 331 -8.17 6.66 15.74
N ALA A 332 -9.12 6.86 14.82
CA ALA A 332 -9.05 7.96 13.86
C ALA A 332 -9.40 9.34 14.44
N THR A 333 -9.97 9.45 15.63
CA THR A 333 -10.56 10.69 16.15
C THR A 333 -9.81 11.33 17.29
N ASP A 334 -9.19 10.55 18.16
CA ASP A 334 -8.68 11.04 19.44
C ASP A 334 -7.38 10.36 19.80
N SER A 335 -6.40 11.15 20.28
CA SER A 335 -5.12 10.63 20.75
C SER A 335 -5.31 9.73 21.98
N ASP A 336 -6.10 10.17 22.93
CA ASP A 336 -6.33 9.42 24.18
C ASP A 336 -6.95 8.05 23.89
N CYS A 337 -7.86 7.97 22.92
CA CYS A 337 -8.46 6.71 22.51
C CYS A 337 -7.42 5.74 21.94
N LYS A 338 -6.43 6.23 21.15
CA LYS A 338 -5.35 5.38 20.61
C LYS A 338 -4.52 4.75 21.72
N VAL A 339 -4.17 5.55 22.74
CA VAL A 339 -3.40 5.08 23.91
C VAL A 339 -4.22 4.04 24.71
N HIS A 340 -5.50 4.31 24.97
CA HIS A 340 -6.37 3.39 25.69
C HIS A 340 -6.56 2.05 24.98
N ILE A 341 -6.66 2.05 23.62
CA ILE A 341 -6.75 0.81 22.83
C ILE A 341 -5.50 -0.06 23.02
N VAL A 342 -4.32 0.57 22.98
CA VAL A 342 -3.04 -0.13 23.15
C VAL A 342 -2.86 -0.65 24.59
N GLN A 343 -3.15 0.20 25.59
CA GLN A 343 -3.06 -0.18 27.01
C GLN A 343 -3.96 -1.37 27.38
N ARG A 344 -5.09 -1.54 26.69
CA ARG A 344 -6.02 -2.65 26.88
C ARG A 344 -5.67 -3.93 26.11
N GLY A 345 -4.49 -3.98 25.51
CA GLY A 345 -3.92 -5.19 24.92
C GLY A 345 -4.33 -5.48 23.47
N ALA A 346 -4.79 -4.50 22.68
CA ALA A 346 -5.20 -4.73 21.31
C ALA A 346 -4.02 -5.02 20.35
N VAL A 347 -2.79 -4.63 20.70
CA VAL A 347 -1.63 -4.68 19.78
C VAL A 347 -1.27 -6.11 19.41
N GLN A 348 -1.14 -7.00 20.38
CA GLN A 348 -0.69 -8.37 20.14
C GLN A 348 -1.66 -9.16 19.25
N PRO A 349 -2.98 -9.20 19.51
CA PRO A 349 -3.94 -9.85 18.60
C PRO A 349 -3.93 -9.24 17.18
N LEU A 350 -3.78 -7.92 17.05
CA LEU A 350 -3.67 -7.26 15.73
C LEU A 350 -2.41 -7.70 14.99
N ILE A 351 -1.26 -7.87 15.66
CA ILE A 351 -0.02 -8.36 15.05
C ILE A 351 -0.18 -9.83 14.60
N GLU A 352 -0.83 -10.65 15.38
CA GLU A 352 -1.14 -12.03 15.02
C GLU A 352 -2.04 -12.11 13.78
N MET A 353 -3.05 -11.25 13.70
CA MET A 353 -3.92 -11.15 12.52
C MET A 353 -3.17 -10.74 11.23
N LEU A 354 -2.06 -10.00 11.32
CA LEU A 354 -1.21 -9.70 10.14
C LEU A 354 -0.61 -10.95 9.49
N GLN A 355 -0.55 -12.06 10.21
CA GLN A 355 0.02 -13.32 9.74
C GLN A 355 -1.05 -14.32 9.26
N SER A 356 -2.32 -13.94 9.32
CA SER A 356 -3.44 -14.77 8.86
C SER A 356 -3.34 -15.10 7.36
N SER A 357 -3.87 -16.25 6.95
CA SER A 357 -4.07 -16.58 5.55
C SER A 357 -5.14 -15.70 4.87
N ASP A 358 -6.10 -15.19 5.64
CA ASP A 358 -7.17 -14.30 5.16
C ASP A 358 -6.61 -12.89 4.86
N VAL A 359 -6.73 -12.50 3.60
CA VAL A 359 -6.26 -11.18 3.11
C VAL A 359 -7.02 -10.03 3.78
N GLN A 360 -8.32 -10.19 4.05
CA GLN A 360 -9.14 -9.14 4.65
C GLN A 360 -8.80 -8.94 6.14
N LEU A 361 -8.49 -10.03 6.87
CA LEU A 361 -7.98 -9.92 8.23
C LEU A 361 -6.68 -9.15 8.30
N ARG A 362 -5.72 -9.49 7.43
CA ARG A 362 -4.45 -8.74 7.33
C ARG A 362 -4.67 -7.27 7.01
N GLU A 363 -5.59 -6.98 6.08
CA GLU A 363 -5.89 -5.61 5.65
C GLU A 363 -6.48 -4.76 6.80
N MET A 364 -7.48 -5.28 7.52
CA MET A 364 -8.12 -4.56 8.63
C MET A 364 -7.18 -4.41 9.83
N SER A 365 -6.36 -5.42 10.10
CA SER A 365 -5.32 -5.33 11.13
C SER A 365 -4.25 -4.28 10.80
N ALA A 366 -3.74 -4.29 9.57
CA ALA A 366 -2.78 -3.27 9.11
C ALA A 366 -3.38 -1.86 9.16
N PHE A 367 -4.67 -1.71 8.80
CA PHE A 367 -5.40 -0.45 8.93
C PHE A 367 -5.47 0.02 10.39
N ALA A 368 -5.86 -0.84 11.32
CA ALA A 368 -5.96 -0.51 12.74
C ALA A 368 -4.59 -0.12 13.32
N LEU A 369 -3.56 -0.94 13.09
CA LEU A 369 -2.20 -0.65 13.53
C LEU A 369 -1.66 0.64 12.91
N GLY A 370 -1.97 0.92 11.64
CA GLY A 370 -1.60 2.15 10.97
C GLY A 370 -2.18 3.40 11.66
N ARG A 371 -3.43 3.32 12.12
CA ARG A 371 -4.07 4.41 12.88
C ARG A 371 -3.48 4.55 14.30
N LEU A 372 -3.20 3.44 14.97
CA LEU A 372 -2.60 3.43 16.30
C LEU A 372 -1.16 3.96 16.29
N ALA A 373 -0.40 3.65 15.24
CA ALA A 373 0.99 4.09 15.07
C ALA A 373 1.15 5.61 14.82
N GLN A 374 0.06 6.35 14.57
CA GLN A 374 0.12 7.80 14.45
C GLN A 374 0.28 8.51 15.82
N ASP A 375 0.19 7.77 16.92
CA ASP A 375 0.43 8.29 18.26
C ASP A 375 1.83 7.91 18.74
N THR A 376 2.59 8.88 19.23
CA THR A 376 3.99 8.70 19.65
C THR A 376 4.16 7.72 20.80
N HIS A 377 3.17 7.64 21.72
CA HIS A 377 3.22 6.72 22.85
C HIS A 377 3.07 5.25 22.43
N ASN A 378 2.44 5.00 21.29
CA ASN A 378 2.16 3.65 20.81
C ASN A 378 3.28 3.08 19.94
N GLN A 379 4.09 3.93 19.32
CA GLN A 379 5.05 3.56 18.26
C GLN A 379 6.09 2.54 18.75
N ALA A 380 6.74 2.82 19.89
CA ALA A 380 7.73 1.90 20.47
C ALA A 380 7.08 0.57 20.88
N GLY A 381 5.89 0.61 21.48
CA GLY A 381 5.18 -0.59 21.92
C GLY A 381 4.78 -1.49 20.74
N ILE A 382 4.30 -0.95 19.64
CA ILE A 382 3.94 -1.73 18.43
C ILE A 382 5.19 -2.39 17.81
N ALA A 383 6.31 -1.68 17.71
CA ALA A 383 7.56 -2.22 17.20
C ALA A 383 8.13 -3.31 18.14
N HIS A 384 8.17 -3.06 19.45
CA HIS A 384 8.67 -3.99 20.46
C HIS A 384 7.88 -5.31 20.52
N ASN A 385 6.55 -5.25 20.32
CA ASN A 385 5.70 -6.44 20.20
C ASN A 385 5.86 -7.18 18.84
N GLY A 386 6.82 -6.81 18.02
CA GLY A 386 7.16 -7.51 16.79
C GLY A 386 6.35 -7.09 15.56
N GLY A 387 5.68 -5.93 15.58
CA GLY A 387 4.85 -5.44 14.47
C GLY A 387 5.63 -5.11 13.20
N LEU A 388 6.92 -4.76 13.28
CA LEU A 388 7.71 -4.34 12.13
C LEU A 388 7.84 -5.43 11.05
N VAL A 389 8.21 -6.64 11.43
CA VAL A 389 8.49 -7.73 10.47
C VAL A 389 7.25 -8.13 9.66
N PRO A 390 6.07 -8.38 10.28
CA PRO A 390 4.86 -8.65 9.54
C PRO A 390 4.44 -7.50 8.60
N LEU A 391 4.51 -6.26 9.07
CA LEU A 391 4.17 -5.08 8.25
C LEU A 391 5.09 -4.94 7.04
N LEU A 392 6.40 -5.16 7.21
CA LEU A 392 7.35 -5.16 6.10
C LEU A 392 7.08 -6.28 5.08
N LYS A 393 6.64 -7.46 5.53
CA LYS A 393 6.24 -8.55 4.62
C LYS A 393 5.01 -8.20 3.80
N LEU A 394 4.08 -7.42 4.34
CA LEU A 394 2.87 -7.00 3.62
C LEU A 394 3.15 -6.02 2.48
N LEU A 395 4.32 -5.38 2.45
CA LEU A 395 4.76 -4.54 1.31
C LEU A 395 4.93 -5.37 0.03
N ASP A 396 5.19 -6.68 0.13
CA ASP A 396 5.34 -7.59 -1.01
C ASP A 396 3.97 -8.06 -1.57
N SER A 397 2.86 -7.56 -1.00
CA SER A 397 1.50 -7.96 -1.40
C SER A 397 1.11 -7.40 -2.76
N LYS A 398 0.42 -8.21 -3.57
CA LYS A 398 -0.22 -7.77 -4.82
C LYS A 398 -1.55 -7.02 -4.58
N ASN A 399 -2.03 -6.90 -3.34
CA ASN A 399 -3.20 -6.11 -2.98
C ASN A 399 -2.73 -4.69 -2.60
N GLY A 400 -3.07 -3.70 -3.43
CA GLY A 400 -2.65 -2.30 -3.25
C GLY A 400 -3.17 -1.65 -1.96
N SER A 401 -4.36 -2.01 -1.50
CA SER A 401 -4.94 -1.51 -0.25
C SER A 401 -4.19 -2.05 0.97
N LEU A 402 -3.92 -3.36 1.00
CA LEU A 402 -3.13 -4.00 2.05
C LEU A 402 -1.70 -3.44 2.10
N GLN A 403 -1.07 -3.29 0.93
CA GLN A 403 0.26 -2.70 0.80
C GLN A 403 0.30 -1.25 1.33
N HIS A 404 -0.74 -0.46 1.01
CA HIS A 404 -0.86 0.91 1.47
C HIS A 404 -1.04 1.00 3.00
N ASN A 405 -1.93 0.18 3.58
CA ASN A 405 -2.15 0.16 5.02
C ASN A 405 -0.88 -0.22 5.79
N ALA A 406 -0.11 -1.19 5.28
CA ALA A 406 1.17 -1.57 5.85
C ALA A 406 2.20 -0.42 5.75
N ALA A 407 2.33 0.23 4.60
CA ALA A 407 3.21 1.38 4.41
C ALA A 407 2.84 2.55 5.33
N PHE A 408 1.54 2.81 5.53
CA PHE A 408 1.05 3.84 6.43
C PHE A 408 1.37 3.53 7.90
N ALA A 409 1.27 2.27 8.31
CA ALA A 409 1.68 1.84 9.64
C ALA A 409 3.19 2.02 9.86
N LEU A 410 4.00 1.59 8.91
CA LEU A 410 5.47 1.76 8.93
C LEU A 410 5.87 3.23 8.97
N TYR A 411 5.16 4.10 8.23
CA TYR A 411 5.36 5.55 8.28
C TYR A 411 5.15 6.12 9.69
N GLY A 412 4.11 5.68 10.40
CA GLY A 412 3.90 6.06 11.80
C GLY A 412 5.02 5.56 12.71
N LEU A 413 5.40 4.27 12.59
CA LEU A 413 6.44 3.67 13.43
C LEU A 413 7.84 4.28 13.24
N ALA A 414 8.14 4.79 12.03
CA ALA A 414 9.41 5.43 11.72
C ALA A 414 9.59 6.81 12.39
N ASP A 415 8.56 7.37 12.99
CA ASP A 415 8.65 8.64 13.70
C ASP A 415 9.32 8.52 15.08
N ASN A 416 9.38 7.34 15.64
CA ASN A 416 10.04 7.06 16.91
C ASN A 416 11.51 6.70 16.71
N GLU A 417 12.41 7.42 17.41
CA GLU A 417 13.87 7.22 17.32
C GLU A 417 14.30 5.82 17.73
N ASP A 418 13.67 5.23 18.75
CA ASP A 418 14.03 3.91 19.24
C ASP A 418 13.74 2.80 18.23
N ASN A 419 12.78 3.02 17.32
CA ASN A 419 12.44 2.07 16.27
C ASN A 419 13.44 2.05 15.11
N VAL A 420 14.25 3.11 14.92
CA VAL A 420 15.16 3.23 13.77
C VAL A 420 16.15 2.08 13.69
N SER A 421 16.75 1.72 14.82
CA SER A 421 17.68 0.58 14.89
C SER A 421 17.00 -0.74 14.55
N ASP A 422 15.77 -0.94 14.98
CA ASP A 422 14.99 -2.14 14.67
C ASP A 422 14.59 -2.21 13.19
N PHE A 423 14.17 -1.08 12.59
CA PHE A 423 13.95 -1.00 11.13
C PHE A 423 15.17 -1.46 10.34
N ILE A 424 16.35 -0.99 10.71
CA ILE A 424 17.60 -1.33 10.03
C ILE A 424 17.98 -2.80 10.29
N ARG A 425 17.89 -3.25 11.53
CA ARG A 425 18.22 -4.61 11.95
C ARG A 425 17.41 -5.68 11.23
N VAL A 426 16.12 -5.44 11.02
CA VAL A 426 15.22 -6.37 10.30
C VAL A 426 15.30 -6.26 8.77
N GLY A 427 16.13 -5.36 8.23
CA GLY A 427 16.28 -5.13 6.79
C GLY A 427 15.14 -4.29 6.19
N GLY A 428 14.48 -3.49 7.00
CA GLY A 428 13.34 -2.67 6.57
C GLY A 428 13.72 -1.62 5.53
N VAL A 429 14.91 -1.01 5.66
CA VAL A 429 15.37 0.02 4.71
C VAL A 429 15.50 -0.55 3.30
N GLN A 430 16.13 -1.72 3.15
CA GLN A 430 16.27 -2.39 1.85
C GLN A 430 14.91 -2.74 1.25
N ARG A 431 13.98 -3.29 2.06
CA ARG A 431 12.62 -3.59 1.58
C ARG A 431 11.83 -2.36 1.13
N LEU A 432 12.01 -1.22 1.82
CA LEU A 432 11.38 0.04 1.44
C LEU A 432 11.96 0.60 0.13
N GLN A 433 13.22 0.30 -0.19
CA GLN A 433 13.89 0.75 -1.41
C GLN A 433 13.63 -0.17 -2.60
N ASP A 434 13.72 -1.48 -2.40
CA ASP A 434 13.62 -2.49 -3.45
C ASP A 434 12.17 -2.88 -3.78
N GLY A 435 11.19 -2.43 -2.96
CA GLY A 435 9.79 -2.84 -3.07
C GLY A 435 9.10 -2.32 -4.32
N GLU A 436 8.31 -3.18 -4.97
CA GLU A 436 7.41 -2.80 -6.05
C GLU A 436 6.06 -2.34 -5.48
N PHE A 437 5.75 -1.05 -5.62
CA PHE A 437 4.54 -0.47 -5.06
C PHE A 437 3.52 -0.14 -6.14
N ILE A 438 2.30 -0.68 -5.96
CA ILE A 438 1.22 -0.62 -6.96
C ILE A 438 0.59 0.78 -7.00
N VAL A 439 0.32 1.36 -5.82
CA VAL A 439 -0.43 2.61 -5.69
C VAL A 439 0.51 3.78 -5.40
N GLN A 440 0.28 4.93 -6.05
CA GLN A 440 1.11 6.13 -5.83
C GLN A 440 1.14 6.56 -4.35
N ALA A 441 -0.01 6.50 -3.65
CA ALA A 441 -0.06 6.82 -2.22
C ALA A 441 0.85 5.93 -1.35
N THR A 442 1.09 4.67 -1.76
CA THR A 442 2.05 3.77 -1.11
C THR A 442 3.48 4.22 -1.35
N LYS A 443 3.83 4.59 -2.59
CA LYS A 443 5.15 5.14 -2.93
C LYS A 443 5.46 6.40 -2.12
N ASP A 444 4.47 7.29 -2.00
CA ASP A 444 4.60 8.52 -1.22
C ASP A 444 4.80 8.23 0.28
N CYS A 445 4.08 7.25 0.85
CA CYS A 445 4.27 6.83 2.23
C CYS A 445 5.67 6.24 2.46
N VAL A 446 6.14 5.39 1.55
CA VAL A 446 7.48 4.79 1.61
C VAL A 446 8.58 5.85 1.52
N ALA A 447 8.48 6.78 0.57
CA ALA A 447 9.42 7.89 0.43
C ALA A 447 9.49 8.74 1.71
N LYS A 448 8.33 9.06 2.31
CA LYS A 448 8.26 9.78 3.59
C LYS A 448 8.81 8.98 4.76
N THR A 449 8.65 7.65 4.75
CA THR A 449 9.22 6.76 5.77
C THR A 449 10.75 6.80 5.71
N LEU A 450 11.33 6.65 4.53
CA LEU A 450 12.77 6.73 4.32
C LEU A 450 13.34 8.08 4.74
N LYS A 451 12.65 9.18 4.38
CA LYS A 451 13.04 10.52 4.80
C LYS A 451 13.00 10.70 6.33
N ARG A 452 11.96 10.19 7.00
CA ARG A 452 11.90 10.22 8.47
C ARG A 452 13.05 9.44 9.11
N LEU A 453 13.35 8.25 8.59
CA LEU A 453 14.48 7.45 9.08
C LEU A 453 15.81 8.21 8.90
N GLU A 454 16.00 8.86 7.75
CA GLU A 454 17.20 9.70 7.49
C GLU A 454 17.31 10.85 8.51
N GLU A 455 16.22 11.59 8.74
CA GLU A 455 16.17 12.72 9.70
C GLU A 455 16.45 12.30 11.15
N LYS A 456 16.15 11.05 11.53
CA LYS A 456 16.37 10.50 12.88
C LYS A 456 17.77 9.92 13.08
N ILE A 457 18.55 9.66 12.00
CA ILE A 457 19.90 9.08 12.10
C ILE A 457 20.90 10.19 12.45
N GLN A 458 20.92 10.59 13.71
CA GLN A 458 21.87 11.55 14.26
C GLN A 458 22.10 11.29 15.76
N GLY A 459 23.10 11.93 16.34
CA GLY A 459 23.33 11.90 17.78
C GLY A 459 23.37 10.48 18.38
N ARG A 460 22.44 10.20 19.31
CA ARG A 460 22.32 8.92 20.02
C ARG A 460 22.05 7.75 19.07
N VAL A 461 21.16 7.94 18.12
CA VAL A 461 20.75 6.88 17.17
C VAL A 461 21.93 6.48 16.29
N LEU A 462 22.66 7.45 15.71
CA LEU A 462 23.86 7.18 14.93
C LEU A 462 24.92 6.42 15.75
N ASN A 463 25.20 6.87 16.96
CA ASN A 463 26.19 6.21 17.81
C ASN A 463 25.80 4.76 18.14
N HIS A 464 24.50 4.49 18.36
CA HIS A 464 24.00 3.13 18.57
C HIS A 464 24.15 2.27 17.30
N LEU A 465 23.87 2.81 16.12
CA LEU A 465 24.07 2.11 14.84
C LEU A 465 25.55 1.81 14.58
N LEU A 466 26.45 2.74 14.89
CA LEU A 466 27.91 2.52 14.81
C LEU A 466 28.36 1.43 15.78
N TYR A 467 27.79 1.36 16.98
CA TYR A 467 28.04 0.28 17.92
C TYR A 467 27.57 -1.07 17.36
N LEU A 468 26.35 -1.16 16.82
CA LEU A 468 25.81 -2.37 16.19
C LEU A 468 26.68 -2.82 15.00
N MET A 469 27.18 -1.90 14.20
CA MET A 469 28.06 -2.18 13.07
C MET A 469 29.37 -2.83 13.48
N ARG A 470 29.83 -2.62 14.73
CA ARG A 470 31.08 -3.19 15.26
C ARG A 470 30.90 -4.51 15.99
N VAL A 471 29.79 -4.67 16.74
CA VAL A 471 29.62 -5.72 17.76
C VAL A 471 28.64 -6.81 17.32
N SER A 472 27.68 -6.51 16.42
CA SER A 472 26.67 -7.47 16.01
C SER A 472 27.21 -8.57 15.08
N GLU A 473 26.39 -9.57 14.80
CA GLU A 473 26.69 -10.59 13.77
C GLU A 473 26.91 -9.96 12.38
N LYS A 474 27.68 -10.61 11.51
CA LYS A 474 28.03 -10.10 10.17
C LYS A 474 26.82 -9.71 9.32
N GLY A 475 25.70 -10.44 9.44
CA GLY A 475 24.47 -10.12 8.73
C GLY A 475 23.85 -8.79 9.16
N CYS A 476 23.86 -8.50 10.47
CA CYS A 476 23.39 -7.24 11.02
C CYS A 476 24.36 -6.09 10.66
N GLN A 477 25.68 -6.29 10.82
CA GLN A 477 26.69 -5.29 10.44
C GLN A 477 26.51 -4.82 8.99
N ARG A 478 26.33 -5.77 8.05
CA ARG A 478 26.10 -5.47 6.63
C ARG A 478 24.82 -4.69 6.40
N ARG A 479 23.71 -5.08 7.06
CA ARG A 479 22.44 -4.34 6.95
C ARG A 479 22.55 -2.91 7.46
N VAL A 480 23.28 -2.70 8.55
CA VAL A 480 23.53 -1.35 9.09
C VAL A 480 24.38 -0.53 8.11
N ALA A 481 25.47 -1.08 7.57
CA ALA A 481 26.32 -0.39 6.60
C ALA A 481 25.53 -0.01 5.32
N LEU A 482 24.72 -0.94 4.79
CA LEU A 482 23.84 -0.70 3.65
C LEU A 482 22.84 0.43 3.94
N ALA A 483 22.13 0.36 5.08
CA ALA A 483 21.16 1.39 5.44
C ALA A 483 21.82 2.76 5.61
N LEU A 484 22.97 2.83 6.25
CA LEU A 484 23.72 4.08 6.44
C LEU A 484 24.22 4.67 5.11
N ALA A 485 24.61 3.85 4.13
CA ALA A 485 25.00 4.35 2.81
C ALA A 485 23.85 5.11 2.12
N HIS A 486 22.62 4.68 2.37
CA HIS A 486 21.42 5.32 1.82
C HIS A 486 20.95 6.52 2.64
N LEU A 487 20.99 6.44 3.97
CA LEU A 487 20.29 7.35 4.88
C LEU A 487 21.21 8.34 5.64
N CYS A 488 22.53 8.18 5.61
CA CYS A 488 23.43 9.08 6.34
C CYS A 488 23.52 10.48 5.70
N SER A 489 23.82 11.49 6.52
CA SER A 489 24.16 12.82 6.05
C SER A 489 25.54 12.81 5.36
N ALA A 490 25.81 13.83 4.53
CA ALA A 490 27.14 13.99 3.89
C ALA A 490 28.26 14.17 4.93
N ASP A 491 27.97 14.87 6.02
CA ASP A 491 28.95 15.18 7.08
C ASP A 491 29.37 13.95 7.89
N ASP A 492 28.48 12.95 8.03
CA ASP A 492 28.75 11.75 8.81
C ASP A 492 29.46 10.64 8.00
N GLN A 493 29.59 10.79 6.68
CA GLN A 493 30.12 9.74 5.79
C GLN A 493 31.50 9.28 6.20
N ARG A 494 32.41 10.20 6.48
CA ARG A 494 33.79 9.86 6.92
C ARG A 494 33.76 9.05 8.20
N LYS A 495 33.02 9.52 9.21
CA LYS A 495 32.87 8.85 10.51
C LYS A 495 32.37 7.41 10.35
N ILE A 496 31.33 7.21 9.50
CA ILE A 496 30.69 5.91 9.30
C ILE A 496 31.61 4.97 8.50
N PHE A 497 32.10 5.44 7.34
CA PHE A 497 32.69 4.55 6.34
C PHE A 497 34.20 4.41 6.46
N ILE A 498 34.90 5.43 7.03
CA ILE A 498 36.34 5.37 7.25
C ILE A 498 36.66 5.01 8.71
N ASP A 499 36.21 5.83 9.66
CA ASP A 499 36.62 5.68 11.07
C ASP A 499 35.98 4.45 11.74
N HIS A 500 34.78 3.99 11.26
CA HIS A 500 34.08 2.81 11.77
C HIS A 500 34.00 1.64 10.77
N TYR A 501 34.85 1.62 9.74
CA TYR A 501 35.01 0.50 8.79
C TYR A 501 33.75 0.12 7.98
N GLY A 502 32.76 1.01 7.85
CA GLY A 502 31.55 0.75 7.06
C GLY A 502 31.88 0.47 5.59
N LEU A 503 32.89 1.13 5.02
CA LEU A 503 33.36 0.91 3.65
C LEU A 503 33.79 -0.54 3.42
N GLU A 504 34.52 -1.14 4.37
CA GLU A 504 34.98 -2.52 4.26
C GLU A 504 33.84 -3.53 4.24
N LEU A 505 32.74 -3.23 4.96
CA LEU A 505 31.53 -4.06 4.93
C LEU A 505 30.85 -4.00 3.56
N LEU A 506 30.78 -2.81 2.93
CA LEU A 506 30.19 -2.63 1.60
C LEU A 506 31.04 -3.29 0.51
N ILE A 507 32.36 -3.11 0.56
CA ILE A 507 33.31 -3.75 -0.36
C ILE A 507 33.26 -5.26 -0.20
N GLY A 508 33.17 -5.76 1.03
CA GLY A 508 33.01 -7.19 1.30
C GLY A 508 31.74 -7.80 0.73
N LEU A 509 30.71 -7.00 0.43
CA LEU A 509 29.50 -7.44 -0.29
C LEU A 509 29.77 -7.65 -1.78
N LEU A 510 30.58 -6.79 -2.42
CA LEU A 510 30.98 -6.97 -3.83
C LEU A 510 31.74 -8.26 -4.05
N GLY A 511 32.56 -8.69 -3.07
CA GLY A 511 33.29 -9.95 -3.10
C GLY A 511 32.47 -11.18 -2.66
N SER A 512 31.17 -11.04 -2.38
CA SER A 512 30.32 -12.15 -1.94
C SER A 512 30.05 -13.14 -3.08
N SER A 513 29.78 -14.39 -2.72
CA SER A 513 29.28 -15.42 -3.68
C SER A 513 27.80 -15.22 -4.07
N SER A 514 27.05 -14.37 -3.37
CA SER A 514 25.64 -14.07 -3.64
C SER A 514 25.49 -12.87 -4.55
N SER A 515 24.92 -13.05 -5.75
CA SER A 515 24.65 -11.96 -6.71
C SER A 515 23.80 -10.84 -6.12
N LYS A 516 22.83 -11.18 -5.25
CA LYS A 516 22.01 -10.17 -4.56
C LYS A 516 22.86 -9.31 -3.64
N GLN A 517 23.75 -9.91 -2.86
CA GLN A 517 24.65 -9.15 -1.96
C GLN A 517 25.63 -8.27 -2.73
N GLN A 518 26.13 -8.75 -3.87
CA GLN A 518 26.98 -7.95 -4.75
C GLN A 518 26.23 -6.73 -5.28
N LEU A 519 24.99 -6.92 -5.75
CA LEU A 519 24.15 -5.84 -6.23
C LEU A 519 23.84 -4.82 -5.12
N ASP A 520 23.42 -5.29 -3.93
CA ASP A 520 23.16 -4.43 -2.77
C ASP A 520 24.40 -3.57 -2.42
N GLY A 521 25.58 -4.19 -2.44
CA GLY A 521 26.85 -3.48 -2.21
C GLY A 521 27.17 -2.44 -3.27
N ALA A 522 26.97 -2.77 -4.56
CA ALA A 522 27.18 -1.85 -5.68
C ALA A 522 26.24 -0.64 -5.62
N VAL A 523 24.95 -0.88 -5.38
CA VAL A 523 23.93 0.18 -5.23
C VAL A 523 24.25 1.08 -4.05
N ALA A 524 24.67 0.51 -2.91
CA ALA A 524 25.04 1.29 -1.75
C ALA A 524 26.28 2.18 -1.99
N LEU A 525 27.31 1.64 -2.64
CA LEU A 525 28.50 2.41 -3.02
C LEU A 525 28.18 3.49 -4.04
N CYS A 526 27.34 3.22 -5.03
CA CYS A 526 26.87 4.22 -5.99
C CYS A 526 26.14 5.38 -5.28
N LYS A 527 25.23 5.07 -4.33
CA LYS A 527 24.56 6.08 -3.50
C LYS A 527 25.53 6.90 -2.65
N LEU A 528 26.52 6.24 -2.05
CA LEU A 528 27.56 6.90 -1.29
C LEU A 528 28.37 7.87 -2.16
N ALA A 529 28.73 7.47 -3.40
CA ALA A 529 29.42 8.32 -4.36
C ALA A 529 28.60 9.56 -4.74
N ASN A 530 27.29 9.37 -5.03
CA ASN A 530 26.39 10.47 -5.40
C ASN A 530 26.16 11.50 -4.27
N LYS A 531 26.24 11.08 -3.01
CA LYS A 531 26.14 11.98 -1.86
C LYS A 531 27.42 12.76 -1.58
N ALA A 532 28.57 12.22 -1.96
CA ALA A 532 29.84 12.91 -1.80
C ALA A 532 30.04 13.91 -2.95
N SER A 533 29.56 15.12 -2.77
CA SER A 533 29.54 16.23 -3.76
C SER A 533 30.89 16.61 -4.39
N THR A 534 32.00 16.03 -3.89
CA THR A 534 33.36 16.20 -4.41
C THR A 534 33.76 15.14 -5.45
N LEU A 535 32.86 14.23 -5.79
CA LEU A 535 33.11 13.09 -6.65
C LEU A 535 32.46 13.28 -8.03
N SER A 536 32.67 14.45 -8.63
CA SER A 536 32.42 14.56 -10.07
C SER A 536 33.37 13.58 -10.80
N PRO A 537 32.84 12.67 -11.64
CA PRO A 537 33.68 11.63 -12.27
C PRO A 537 34.80 12.24 -13.14
N VAL A 538 34.49 13.29 -13.85
CA VAL A 538 35.49 14.05 -14.64
C VAL A 538 35.03 15.50 -14.67
N ASP A 539 35.63 16.35 -13.87
CA ASP A 539 35.48 17.78 -14.04
C ASP A 539 36.02 18.22 -15.39
N ALA A 540 35.44 19.29 -15.94
CA ALA A 540 35.99 19.92 -17.14
C ALA A 540 37.50 20.07 -16.96
N PRO A 541 38.33 19.81 -18.02
CA PRO A 541 39.75 19.76 -17.89
C PRO A 541 40.23 21.04 -17.21
N PRO A 542 41.02 20.94 -16.11
CA PRO A 542 41.56 22.12 -15.47
C PRO A 542 42.43 22.88 -16.47
N LEU A 543 42.31 24.18 -16.48
CA LEU A 543 43.29 25.04 -17.15
C LEU A 543 44.67 24.61 -16.70
N SER A 544 45.59 24.44 -17.64
CA SER A 544 46.95 23.98 -17.37
C SER A 544 47.57 24.72 -16.16
N PRO A 545 48.11 24.02 -15.15
CA PRO A 545 48.57 24.64 -13.91
C PRO A 545 49.82 25.54 -14.06
N THR A 546 50.45 25.48 -15.20
CA THR A 546 51.63 26.34 -15.52
C THR A 546 51.19 27.47 -16.45
N PRO A 547 51.59 28.71 -16.21
CA PRO A 547 51.39 29.79 -17.18
C PRO A 547 52.21 29.47 -18.43
N GLN A 548 51.58 28.80 -19.41
CA GLN A 548 52.18 28.49 -20.68
C GLN A 548 51.99 29.70 -21.62
N VAL A 549 53.07 30.11 -22.26
CA VAL A 549 53.03 31.08 -23.30
C VAL A 549 52.69 30.35 -24.59
N TYR A 550 51.47 30.48 -25.03
CA TYR A 550 51.02 29.92 -26.31
C TYR A 550 51.39 30.86 -27.46
N LEU A 551 52.05 30.31 -28.51
CA LEU A 551 52.39 31.08 -29.70
C LEU A 551 51.17 31.38 -30.60
N GLY A 552 50.11 30.60 -30.50
CA GLY A 552 48.91 30.72 -31.25
C GLY A 552 48.91 29.87 -32.56
N GLU A 553 47.72 29.69 -33.12
CA GLU A 553 47.41 28.79 -34.23
C GLU A 553 48.20 29.11 -35.49
N GLN A 554 48.54 30.39 -35.72
CA GLN A 554 49.29 30.82 -36.89
C GLN A 554 50.73 30.23 -36.96
N TYR A 555 51.24 29.70 -35.85
CA TYR A 555 52.58 29.09 -35.82
C TYR A 555 52.53 27.55 -35.83
N VAL A 556 51.36 26.95 -35.87
CA VAL A 556 51.20 25.48 -35.95
C VAL A 556 51.67 25.04 -37.35
N ASN A 557 52.64 24.14 -37.39
CA ASN A 557 53.28 23.64 -38.62
C ASN A 557 53.69 24.77 -39.60
N ASN A 558 54.24 25.86 -39.07
CA ASN A 558 54.66 27.01 -39.85
C ASN A 558 56.21 27.09 -39.87
N ALA A 559 56.78 27.17 -41.06
CA ALA A 559 58.24 27.26 -41.23
C ALA A 559 58.84 28.59 -40.78
N THR A 560 58.03 29.63 -40.50
CA THR A 560 58.51 30.94 -40.08
C THR A 560 59.12 30.84 -38.70
N LEU A 561 60.44 31.13 -38.62
CA LEU A 561 61.26 31.05 -37.41
C LEU A 561 61.32 29.63 -36.80
N SER A 562 60.97 28.59 -37.53
CA SER A 562 61.10 27.20 -37.06
C SER A 562 62.60 26.83 -36.97
N ASP A 563 62.97 26.16 -35.91
CA ASP A 563 64.37 25.72 -35.62
C ASP A 563 64.46 24.20 -35.45
N VAL A 564 63.34 23.46 -35.62
CA VAL A 564 63.28 22.01 -35.64
C VAL A 564 62.15 21.54 -36.58
N THR A 565 62.41 20.42 -37.27
CA THR A 565 61.44 19.75 -38.15
C THR A 565 61.21 18.32 -37.64
N PHE A 566 59.97 17.94 -37.40
CA PHE A 566 59.64 16.55 -37.09
C PHE A 566 59.19 15.82 -38.33
N LEU A 567 59.74 14.60 -38.52
CA LEU A 567 59.33 13.70 -39.59
C LEU A 567 58.40 12.63 -38.99
N VAL A 568 57.10 12.69 -39.37
CA VAL A 568 56.07 11.81 -38.85
C VAL A 568 55.37 11.15 -40.01
N GLU A 569 55.35 9.83 -40.10
CA GLU A 569 54.83 9.08 -41.27
C GLU A 569 55.26 9.64 -42.62
N GLY A 570 56.54 10.10 -42.70
CA GLY A 570 57.07 10.68 -43.92
C GLY A 570 56.62 12.12 -44.23
N LYS A 571 55.82 12.76 -43.41
CA LYS A 571 55.40 14.15 -43.52
C LYS A 571 56.24 15.04 -42.60
N GLN A 572 56.53 16.27 -43.03
CA GLN A 572 57.31 17.25 -42.25
C GLN A 572 56.39 18.15 -41.42
N PHE A 573 56.71 18.32 -40.13
CA PHE A 573 56.06 19.26 -39.24
C PHE A 573 57.09 20.26 -38.71
N TYR A 574 56.90 21.52 -39.05
CA TYR A 574 57.78 22.61 -38.61
C TYR A 574 57.44 23.07 -37.19
N ALA A 575 58.42 23.15 -36.27
CA ALA A 575 58.20 23.49 -34.87
C ALA A 575 59.27 24.44 -34.35
N HIS A 576 59.01 24.98 -33.16
CA HIS A 576 59.83 25.96 -32.46
C HIS A 576 60.28 25.38 -31.11
N ARG A 577 61.55 25.12 -30.92
CA ARG A 577 62.09 24.52 -29.70
C ARG A 577 61.69 25.25 -28.43
N ILE A 578 61.66 26.57 -28.45
CA ILE A 578 61.25 27.38 -27.27
C ILE A 578 59.82 27.07 -26.81
N CYS A 579 58.92 26.85 -27.73
CA CYS A 579 57.54 26.48 -27.43
C CYS A 579 57.48 25.05 -26.82
N LEU A 580 58.21 24.12 -27.42
CA LEU A 580 58.27 22.72 -26.94
C LEU A 580 58.93 22.62 -25.56
N LEU A 581 60.04 23.30 -25.33
CA LEU A 581 60.73 23.36 -24.03
C LEU A 581 59.85 23.97 -22.92
N ALA A 582 59.02 24.94 -23.28
CA ALA A 582 58.08 25.56 -22.33
C ALA A 582 56.89 24.71 -22.01
N SER A 583 56.49 23.80 -22.92
CA SER A 583 55.22 23.06 -22.86
C SER A 583 55.33 21.70 -22.17
N SER A 584 56.48 21.03 -22.23
CA SER A 584 56.58 19.64 -21.80
C SER A 584 57.98 19.29 -21.29
N ASP A 585 58.03 18.61 -20.14
CA ASP A 585 59.29 18.08 -19.58
C ASP A 585 59.89 16.99 -20.48
N ALA A 586 59.06 16.26 -21.26
CA ALA A 586 59.58 15.28 -22.23
C ALA A 586 60.30 15.97 -23.39
N PHE A 587 59.79 17.06 -23.94
CA PHE A 587 60.50 17.86 -24.94
C PHE A 587 61.74 18.56 -24.32
N ARG A 588 61.65 18.98 -23.05
CA ARG A 588 62.81 19.53 -22.35
C ARG A 588 63.91 18.49 -22.23
N ALA A 589 63.60 17.25 -21.84
CA ALA A 589 64.57 16.17 -21.77
C ALA A 589 65.16 15.85 -23.16
N MET A 590 64.33 15.86 -24.21
CA MET A 590 64.76 15.62 -25.61
C MET A 590 65.79 16.63 -26.06
N PHE A 591 65.60 17.93 -25.80
CA PHE A 591 66.47 18.99 -26.29
C PHE A 591 67.59 19.45 -25.37
N ASP A 592 67.43 19.28 -24.02
CA ASP A 592 68.43 19.65 -23.02
C ASP A 592 69.12 18.45 -22.40
N GLY A 593 68.63 17.23 -22.54
CA GLY A 593 69.08 16.02 -21.86
C GLY A 593 70.36 15.37 -22.41
N GLY A 594 71.05 15.98 -23.37
CA GLY A 594 72.29 15.41 -23.93
C GLY A 594 72.05 14.33 -25.00
N TYR A 595 70.87 14.19 -25.51
CA TYR A 595 70.49 13.29 -26.58
C TYR A 595 70.91 13.87 -27.97
N ARG A 596 70.90 13.00 -29.00
CA ARG A 596 71.28 13.40 -30.40
C ARG A 596 70.31 14.46 -30.95
N GLU A 597 69.08 14.46 -30.50
CA GLU A 597 68.00 15.38 -30.90
C GLU A 597 68.28 16.83 -30.50
N LYS A 598 69.21 17.08 -29.56
CA LYS A 598 69.62 18.42 -29.15
C LYS A 598 70.13 19.28 -30.26
N GLU A 599 70.94 18.68 -31.16
CA GLU A 599 71.57 19.39 -32.28
C GLU A 599 70.92 19.05 -33.62
N ALA A 600 70.01 18.05 -33.65
CA ALA A 600 69.37 17.62 -34.86
C ALA A 600 68.33 18.64 -35.36
N ARG A 601 68.37 19.02 -36.62
CA ARG A 601 67.38 19.87 -37.21
C ARG A 601 66.13 19.07 -37.62
N ASP A 602 66.30 17.82 -38.06
CA ASP A 602 65.26 16.91 -38.48
C ASP A 602 65.21 15.73 -37.49
N ILE A 603 64.04 15.49 -36.91
CA ILE A 603 63.83 14.46 -35.86
C ILE A 603 62.71 13.55 -36.36
N GLU A 604 62.99 12.27 -36.49
CA GLU A 604 61.97 11.26 -36.82
C GLU A 604 61.22 10.86 -35.55
N ILE A 605 59.87 10.91 -35.64
CA ILE A 605 58.95 10.47 -34.57
C ILE A 605 58.31 9.14 -35.01
N PRO A 606 58.79 8.01 -34.47
CA PRO A 606 58.19 6.72 -34.80
C PRO A 606 56.92 6.49 -33.97
N ASN A 607 56.06 5.61 -34.47
CA ASN A 607 54.89 5.05 -33.75
C ASN A 607 53.78 6.01 -33.37
N ILE A 608 53.73 7.21 -33.95
CA ILE A 608 52.62 8.15 -33.77
C ILE A 608 52.08 8.48 -35.14
N ARG A 609 50.75 8.39 -35.33
CA ARG A 609 50.07 8.78 -36.59
C ARG A 609 50.17 10.30 -36.77
N TRP A 610 50.23 10.74 -38.02
CA TRP A 610 50.29 12.16 -38.36
C TRP A 610 49.22 12.99 -37.69
N GLU A 611 47.98 12.56 -37.76
CA GLU A 611 46.79 13.26 -37.22
C GLU A 611 46.89 13.42 -35.69
N VAL A 612 47.39 12.38 -35.00
CA VAL A 612 47.60 12.41 -33.56
C VAL A 612 48.70 13.40 -33.18
N PHE A 613 49.81 13.36 -33.93
CA PHE A 613 50.94 14.27 -33.73
C PHE A 613 50.52 15.72 -33.98
N GLU A 614 49.81 15.99 -35.09
CA GLU A 614 49.32 17.33 -35.42
C GLU A 614 48.42 17.91 -34.35
N LEU A 615 47.46 17.12 -33.83
CA LEU A 615 46.57 17.55 -32.70
C LEU A 615 47.34 17.77 -31.42
N MET A 616 48.31 16.90 -31.10
CA MET A 616 49.19 17.08 -29.96
C MET A 616 49.97 18.40 -30.05
N MET A 617 50.58 18.68 -31.22
CA MET A 617 51.30 19.90 -31.45
C MET A 617 50.38 21.13 -31.45
N ARG A 618 49.20 21.03 -31.99
CA ARG A 618 48.18 22.09 -31.96
C ARG A 618 47.82 22.43 -30.50
N PHE A 619 47.68 21.43 -29.63
CA PHE A 619 47.50 21.66 -28.17
C PHE A 619 48.71 22.40 -27.56
N VAL A 620 49.94 22.04 -27.92
CA VAL A 620 51.17 22.70 -27.42
C VAL A 620 51.21 24.18 -27.82
N TYR A 621 50.71 24.53 -29.02
CA TYR A 621 50.72 25.91 -29.52
C TYR A 621 49.52 26.76 -29.11
N CYS A 622 48.35 26.13 -28.90
CA CYS A 622 47.09 26.86 -28.67
C CYS A 622 46.53 26.66 -27.24
N GLY A 623 46.98 25.64 -26.48
CA GLY A 623 46.46 25.31 -25.15
C GLY A 623 45.13 24.60 -25.16
N SER A 624 44.47 24.43 -26.30
CA SER A 624 43.19 23.72 -26.47
C SER A 624 43.13 23.05 -27.85
N VAL A 625 42.44 21.94 -27.92
CA VAL A 625 42.17 21.20 -29.16
C VAL A 625 40.86 20.42 -29.01
N ASP A 626 40.13 20.29 -30.12
CA ASP A 626 38.96 19.44 -30.15
C ASP A 626 39.37 17.99 -30.35
N VAL A 627 39.05 17.16 -29.35
CA VAL A 627 39.37 15.74 -29.31
C VAL A 627 38.15 14.93 -29.71
N THR A 628 38.24 14.19 -30.80
CA THR A 628 37.16 13.28 -31.26
C THR A 628 37.39 11.86 -30.70
N LEU A 629 36.33 11.06 -30.61
CA LEU A 629 36.37 9.72 -29.98
C LEU A 629 37.29 8.75 -30.72
N ASP A 630 37.37 8.84 -32.05
CA ASP A 630 38.15 7.98 -32.93
C ASP A 630 39.68 8.14 -32.75
N ILE A 631 40.11 9.32 -32.30
CA ILE A 631 41.52 9.63 -32.08
C ILE A 631 41.90 9.74 -30.59
N ALA A 632 40.93 9.83 -29.69
CA ALA A 632 41.14 10.13 -28.30
C ALA A 632 42.08 9.15 -27.58
N GLN A 633 42.00 7.85 -27.90
CA GLN A 633 42.87 6.83 -27.28
C GLN A 633 44.34 6.93 -27.72
N ASP A 634 44.56 7.16 -28.99
CA ASP A 634 45.93 7.34 -29.54
C ASP A 634 46.53 8.66 -29.08
N LEU A 635 45.69 9.70 -29.00
CA LEU A 635 46.12 11.00 -28.47
C LEU A 635 46.39 10.95 -26.96
N LEU A 636 45.69 10.11 -26.20
CA LEU A 636 45.95 9.84 -24.77
C LEU A 636 47.36 9.22 -24.60
N ARG A 637 47.70 8.24 -25.43
CA ARG A 637 49.04 7.63 -25.46
C ARG A 637 50.15 8.64 -25.73
N ALA A 638 49.95 9.48 -26.72
CA ALA A 638 50.88 10.53 -27.09
C ALA A 638 51.00 11.58 -25.96
N ALA A 639 49.87 12.00 -25.36
CA ALA A 639 49.85 12.95 -24.29
C ALA A 639 50.60 12.43 -23.02
N ASP A 640 50.44 11.13 -22.71
CA ASP A 640 51.19 10.47 -21.62
C ASP A 640 52.69 10.38 -21.95
N GLN A 641 53.04 9.95 -23.14
CA GLN A 641 54.44 9.84 -23.61
C GLN A 641 55.18 11.20 -23.57
N TYR A 642 54.50 12.26 -23.94
CA TYR A 642 55.06 13.60 -23.95
C TYR A 642 54.74 14.44 -22.70
N LEU A 643 54.23 13.82 -21.65
CA LEU A 643 53.92 14.44 -20.35
C LEU A 643 53.05 15.71 -20.46
N LEU A 644 52.09 15.68 -21.33
CA LEU A 644 51.11 16.77 -21.58
C LEU A 644 49.87 16.55 -20.74
N GLU A 645 49.90 16.85 -19.46
CA GLU A 645 48.79 16.58 -18.52
C GLU A 645 47.48 17.22 -18.93
N GLY A 646 47.50 18.46 -19.44
CA GLY A 646 46.27 19.14 -19.94
C GLY A 646 45.61 18.40 -21.11
N LEU A 647 46.40 17.94 -22.09
CA LEU A 647 45.89 17.17 -23.23
C LEU A 647 45.43 15.77 -22.78
N LYS A 648 46.14 15.13 -21.86
CA LYS A 648 45.74 13.86 -21.23
C LYS A 648 44.37 13.96 -20.62
N ARG A 649 44.10 15.03 -19.87
CA ARG A 649 42.77 15.30 -19.25
C ARG A 649 41.67 15.50 -20.29
N LEU A 650 41.93 16.20 -21.39
CA LEU A 650 41.00 16.34 -22.47
C LEU A 650 40.62 14.99 -23.11
N CYS A 651 41.64 14.14 -23.36
CA CYS A 651 41.41 12.79 -23.87
C CYS A 651 40.62 11.92 -22.90
N GLU A 652 40.98 11.94 -21.61
CA GLU A 652 40.25 11.21 -20.54
C GLU A 652 38.78 11.62 -20.49
N TYR A 653 38.50 12.92 -20.59
CA TYR A 653 37.14 13.45 -20.60
C TYR A 653 36.34 12.94 -21.81
N THR A 654 36.92 13.00 -23.01
CA THR A 654 36.28 12.54 -24.24
C THR A 654 36.02 11.02 -24.22
N ILE A 655 36.99 10.21 -23.79
CA ILE A 655 36.86 8.76 -23.64
C ILE A 655 35.79 8.40 -22.60
N ALA A 656 35.70 9.15 -21.51
CA ALA A 656 34.73 8.90 -20.45
C ALA A 656 33.28 9.07 -20.92
N GLN A 657 33.02 9.90 -21.94
CA GLN A 657 31.66 10.07 -22.52
C GLN A 657 31.19 8.84 -23.32
N ASP A 658 32.11 8.00 -23.79
CA ASP A 658 31.82 6.80 -24.59
C ASP A 658 31.86 5.50 -23.79
N ILE A 659 31.93 5.57 -22.45
CA ILE A 659 31.93 4.36 -21.62
C ILE A 659 30.57 3.65 -21.78
N SER A 660 30.64 2.39 -22.15
CA SER A 660 29.47 1.53 -22.41
C SER A 660 29.67 0.15 -21.74
N LEU A 661 28.59 -0.64 -21.73
CA LEU A 661 28.64 -2.00 -21.21
C LEU A 661 29.63 -2.89 -22.01
N GLU A 662 29.87 -2.57 -23.28
CA GLU A 662 30.74 -3.32 -24.19
C GLU A 662 32.21 -3.01 -23.97
N ASN A 663 32.56 -1.73 -23.69
CA ASN A 663 33.92 -1.26 -23.68
C ASN A 663 34.51 -0.94 -22.30
N VAL A 664 33.70 -0.93 -21.21
CA VAL A 664 34.15 -0.51 -19.87
C VAL A 664 35.38 -1.27 -19.37
N SER A 665 35.48 -2.56 -19.70
CA SER A 665 36.65 -3.39 -19.30
C SER A 665 37.91 -2.92 -19.97
N SER A 666 37.87 -2.69 -21.30
CA SER A 666 39.02 -2.20 -22.08
C SER A 666 39.37 -0.74 -21.72
N MET A 667 38.37 0.11 -21.43
CA MET A 667 38.61 1.47 -20.96
C MET A 667 39.24 1.51 -19.56
N TYR A 668 38.85 0.59 -18.68
CA TYR A 668 39.48 0.42 -17.38
C TYR A 668 40.95 0.00 -17.53
N GLU A 669 41.24 -0.99 -18.40
CA GLU A 669 42.63 -1.42 -18.71
C GLU A 669 43.47 -0.28 -19.32
N LEU A 670 42.89 0.49 -20.23
CA LEU A 670 43.54 1.68 -20.80
C LEU A 670 43.87 2.70 -19.70
N SER A 671 42.96 2.91 -18.75
CA SER A 671 43.18 3.82 -17.62
C SER A 671 44.31 3.37 -16.68
N GLU A 672 44.48 2.06 -16.53
CA GLU A 672 45.60 1.49 -15.75
C GLU A 672 46.95 1.65 -16.48
N ALA A 673 46.96 1.33 -17.79
CA ALA A 673 48.19 1.38 -18.62
C ALA A 673 48.82 2.78 -18.67
N PHE A 674 47.96 3.83 -18.74
CA PHE A 674 48.41 5.22 -18.86
C PHE A 674 48.22 6.03 -17.56
N ASN A 675 47.98 5.38 -16.43
CA ASN A 675 47.71 6.04 -15.14
C ASN A 675 46.69 7.20 -15.26
N ALA A 676 45.63 6.96 -16.07
CA ALA A 676 44.54 7.92 -16.35
C ALA A 676 43.53 7.87 -15.21
N ILE A 677 43.82 8.56 -14.09
CA ILE A 677 43.01 8.46 -12.85
C ILE A 677 41.55 8.92 -13.02
N PRO A 678 41.23 10.06 -13.66
CA PRO A 678 39.85 10.46 -13.90
C PRO A 678 39.07 9.47 -14.75
N LEU A 679 39.63 8.92 -15.80
CA LEU A 679 39.04 7.88 -16.61
C LEU A 679 38.77 6.60 -15.79
N ARG A 680 39.71 6.22 -14.94
CA ARG A 680 39.54 5.08 -14.02
C ARG A 680 38.40 5.29 -13.06
N HIS A 681 38.26 6.48 -12.50
CA HIS A 681 37.13 6.83 -11.62
C HIS A 681 35.80 6.78 -12.38
N ALA A 682 35.74 7.29 -13.62
CA ALA A 682 34.56 7.20 -14.46
C ALA A 682 34.15 5.73 -14.73
N CYS A 683 35.11 4.87 -15.05
CA CYS A 683 34.89 3.43 -15.22
C CYS A 683 34.34 2.77 -13.92
N ILE A 684 34.92 3.09 -12.77
CA ILE A 684 34.46 2.58 -11.47
C ILE A 684 33.01 2.97 -11.20
N LEU A 685 32.66 4.25 -11.39
CA LEU A 685 31.29 4.72 -11.17
C LEU A 685 30.31 4.07 -12.13
N PHE A 686 30.68 3.94 -13.40
CA PHE A 686 29.85 3.24 -14.40
C PHE A 686 29.65 1.76 -14.04
N ILE A 687 30.70 1.06 -13.59
CA ILE A 687 30.60 -0.34 -13.15
C ILE A 687 29.65 -0.48 -11.96
N LEU A 688 29.70 0.44 -10.99
CA LEU A 688 28.80 0.42 -9.84
C LEU A 688 27.35 0.73 -10.23
N GLU A 689 27.14 1.69 -11.13
CA GLU A 689 25.82 2.11 -11.60
C GLU A 689 25.13 1.04 -12.45
N GLN A 690 25.89 0.42 -13.37
CA GLN A 690 25.37 -0.59 -14.31
C GLN A 690 25.67 -2.03 -13.84
N PHE A 691 25.89 -2.22 -12.54
CA PHE A 691 26.35 -3.49 -11.97
C PHE A 691 25.45 -4.67 -12.31
N ASP A 692 24.15 -4.48 -12.23
CA ASP A 692 23.13 -5.47 -12.54
C ASP A 692 23.28 -6.02 -13.98
N LYS A 693 23.43 -5.14 -14.98
CA LYS A 693 23.59 -5.52 -16.39
C LYS A 693 24.95 -6.16 -16.66
N LEU A 694 26.00 -5.68 -16.00
CA LEU A 694 27.33 -6.24 -16.09
C LEU A 694 27.43 -7.62 -15.47
N SER A 695 26.70 -7.88 -14.39
CA SER A 695 26.71 -9.18 -13.68
C SER A 695 26.29 -10.36 -14.54
N ALA A 696 25.48 -10.13 -15.58
CA ALA A 696 25.05 -11.15 -16.54
C ALA A 696 26.11 -11.45 -17.65
N ARG A 697 27.21 -10.71 -17.71
CA ARG A 697 28.21 -10.83 -18.79
C ARG A 697 29.36 -11.77 -18.43
N PRO A 698 29.94 -12.49 -19.40
CA PRO A 698 31.11 -13.30 -19.16
C PRO A 698 32.30 -12.41 -18.75
N GLY A 699 33.13 -12.89 -17.81
CA GLY A 699 34.29 -12.14 -17.32
C GLY A 699 33.99 -11.13 -16.20
N HIS A 700 32.72 -10.87 -15.87
CA HIS A 700 32.32 -9.93 -14.81
C HIS A 700 33.06 -10.18 -13.47
N SER A 701 33.13 -11.44 -13.02
CA SER A 701 33.78 -11.79 -11.74
C SER A 701 35.26 -11.38 -11.69
N LEU A 702 35.98 -11.54 -12.79
CA LEU A 702 37.40 -11.13 -12.90
C LEU A 702 37.53 -9.61 -12.89
N LEU A 703 36.64 -8.91 -13.60
CA LEU A 703 36.62 -7.45 -13.60
C LEU A 703 36.42 -6.91 -12.19
N ILE A 704 35.41 -7.42 -11.48
CA ILE A 704 35.10 -6.98 -10.11
C ILE A 704 36.27 -7.23 -9.16
N GLN A 705 36.87 -8.41 -9.19
CA GLN A 705 38.03 -8.71 -8.36
C GLN A 705 39.21 -7.75 -8.62
N ARG A 706 39.40 -7.37 -9.87
CA ARG A 706 40.43 -6.41 -10.28
C ARG A 706 40.17 -4.98 -9.80
N VAL A 707 38.88 -4.58 -9.86
CA VAL A 707 38.45 -3.20 -9.56
C VAL A 707 38.29 -2.95 -8.04
N ILE A 708 38.03 -3.97 -7.22
CA ILE A 708 37.80 -3.83 -5.76
C ILE A 708 38.89 -2.98 -5.04
N PRO A 709 40.20 -3.21 -5.23
CA PRO A 709 41.24 -2.40 -4.58
C PRO A 709 41.13 -0.92 -4.95
N GLU A 710 40.85 -0.61 -6.20
CA GLU A 710 40.73 0.76 -6.69
C GLU A 710 39.44 1.43 -6.23
N ILE A 711 38.31 0.68 -6.10
CA ILE A 711 37.08 1.18 -5.45
C ILE A 711 37.43 1.64 -4.01
N ARG A 712 38.15 0.83 -3.26
CA ARG A 712 38.60 1.21 -1.92
C ARG A 712 39.42 2.52 -1.92
N ASN A 713 40.45 2.60 -2.76
CA ASN A 713 41.32 3.77 -2.88
C ASN A 713 40.53 5.02 -3.26
N TYR A 714 39.59 4.87 -4.22
CA TYR A 714 38.70 5.94 -4.66
C TYR A 714 37.88 6.51 -3.49
N PHE A 715 37.15 5.66 -2.75
CA PHE A 715 36.30 6.11 -1.65
C PHE A 715 37.09 6.64 -0.46
N VAL A 716 38.26 6.05 -0.11
CA VAL A 716 39.10 6.57 0.93
C VAL A 716 39.57 7.99 0.62
N LYS A 717 40.04 8.24 -0.60
CA LYS A 717 40.48 9.58 -1.02
C LYS A 717 39.28 10.57 -1.02
N ALA A 718 38.15 10.15 -1.53
CA ALA A 718 36.97 11.00 -1.65
C ALA A 718 36.41 11.41 -0.29
N LEU A 719 36.17 10.43 0.59
CA LEU A 719 35.57 10.66 1.91
C LEU A 719 36.51 11.36 2.89
N THR A 720 37.84 11.32 2.67
CA THR A 720 38.82 12.08 3.48
C THR A 720 38.96 13.53 3.03
N LYS A 721 38.81 13.83 1.72
CA LYS A 721 38.91 15.20 1.20
C LYS A 721 37.70 16.08 1.53
N ALA A 722 36.49 15.50 1.65
CA ALA A 722 35.26 16.24 1.87
C ALA A 722 35.30 17.17 3.11
N ASN A 723 36.02 16.80 4.17
CA ASN A 723 36.11 17.60 5.39
C ASN A 723 37.15 18.74 5.36
N SER A 724 38.05 18.81 4.37
CA SER A 724 39.01 19.88 4.29
C SER A 724 38.46 21.20 3.74
N HIS A 725 37.29 21.17 3.11
CA HIS A 725 36.61 22.36 2.59
C HIS A 725 35.66 23.01 3.61
N ASN A 726 35.01 22.22 4.50
CA ASN A 726 34.13 22.76 5.55
C ASN A 726 34.89 23.43 6.73
N ASN A 727 36.16 23.20 6.89
CA ASN A 727 36.99 23.88 7.92
C ASN A 727 37.59 25.21 7.43
N ARG A 728 37.23 25.71 6.25
CA ARG A 728 37.72 26.98 5.68
C ARG A 728 36.65 28.04 5.43
N LEU A 729 35.42 27.82 5.89
CA LEU A 729 34.34 28.79 6.03
C LEU A 729 34.07 28.95 7.53
#